data_691a045d4325afb6692a7938cdde0616
#
_entry.id   691a045d4325afb6692a7938cdde0616
#
_cell.length_a   1.000
_cell.length_b   1.000
_cell.length_c   1.000
_cell.angle_alpha   90.00
_cell.angle_beta   90.00
_cell.angle_gamma   90.00
#
_symmetry.space_group_name_H-M   'P 1'
#
loop_
_entity.id
_entity.type
_entity.pdbx_description
1 polymer ?
#
loop_
_entity_poly.entity_id
_entity_poly.type
_entity_poly.pdbx_seq_one_letter_code
_entity_poly.pdbx_strand_id
1 'polypeptide(L)'
;MTQVPLLALLLALPLWQGTLLAQNAQEPTRDAPLAPAPVGQVFDRFAALQHTDGELVGAGIDYRARFSANGAQFTPALGETAPVEFPVTLRGVAYGRGGAEQALPAGEPTYRERTVSYLRGTVEEIYEVRPEGLKQSFVFHERPAGRGDLIVAVQVATQLALQTQNGDAVTFGNEFGGVRIDAVLGIDALGRTCKGSLSFAGDQLQLRLPAAFVDAAALPLVLDPMLGAVIPTNATGRNLDPQVAYDADLGKYLVVWWRRLSANTGDIYGQFVNRETTGGADLSGGSVVIRSGSNSQRARVADCSVRNAFVVAWQDVVTVTPLPTHRDLHVRAVTPTVLGTTFPLAISSADEQGLEMASNATESSSDLLTLWIQAGYVYQTTITVSASLACGRTAVYSSTSISGITAVRISRSGGVANRNLVAYLTSGGDIMTRLLDGVIQSNSTQTWYGVRPYTSLALDGDGENWFLAATMLEVGSTTLNDIVGMTFGWRQAGNLHVRQNATTLVANPGVQDHRPTVAMSGRNAVLAWTQGSTTQHLGLRTFGQSLCAPCEDPIAVFTGASGQQVVACLAAQASGRESGATRDDALLVWQGDNGTASALQAQRWTPADGIATQVAPGCGGLTATAVAECANHQGSSHLALLRNAPVGATSWLLIGFERRDATGCGPCVLVPELSTSFVFGPTATDAYRNASWSIPIAGGSQVIGLSYYQQWLVQDTATPGCPAFQFDLSNALQVTIQ
;
A
#
# COMPACT_ATOMS: atom_id res chain seq x y z
N MET A 1 2.69 -47.17 -40.33
CA MET A 1 2.98 -46.78 -38.94
C MET A 1 1.64 -46.55 -38.28
N THR A 2 1.18 -47.55 -37.55
CA THR A 2 -0.13 -47.60 -36.91
C THR A 2 -0.14 -46.62 -35.73
N GLN A 3 -0.95 -45.58 -35.84
CA GLN A 3 -1.24 -44.67 -34.73
C GLN A 3 -1.98 -45.46 -33.65
N VAL A 4 -1.32 -45.71 -32.54
CA VAL A 4 -1.99 -46.15 -31.31
C VAL A 4 -2.74 -44.93 -30.76
N PRO A 5 -4.06 -44.99 -30.56
CA PRO A 5 -4.80 -43.83 -30.04
C PRO A 5 -4.30 -43.48 -28.64
N LEU A 6 -4.08 -42.20 -28.40
CA LEU A 6 -3.62 -41.63 -27.10
C LEU A 6 -4.44 -42.13 -25.91
N LEU A 7 -5.71 -42.44 -26.14
CA LEU A 7 -6.61 -43.03 -25.14
C LEU A 7 -6.15 -44.42 -24.68
N ALA A 8 -5.58 -45.22 -25.59
CA ALA A 8 -5.03 -46.54 -25.24
C ALA A 8 -3.71 -46.40 -24.47
N LEU A 9 -2.96 -45.32 -24.71
CA LEU A 9 -1.74 -45.00 -23.95
C LEU A 9 -2.06 -44.49 -22.55
N LEU A 10 -3.13 -43.70 -22.42
CA LEU A 10 -3.60 -43.20 -21.12
C LEU A 10 -4.16 -44.31 -20.22
N LEU A 11 -4.75 -45.36 -20.82
CA LEU A 11 -5.24 -46.55 -20.10
C LEU A 11 -4.11 -47.54 -19.75
N ALA A 12 -2.96 -47.43 -20.39
CA ALA A 12 -1.78 -48.28 -20.12
C ALA A 12 -0.81 -47.66 -19.07
N LEU A 13 -1.03 -46.40 -18.67
CA LEU A 13 -0.27 -45.78 -17.60
C LEU A 13 -0.77 -46.34 -16.25
N PRO A 14 0.11 -46.59 -15.28
CA PRO A 14 -0.33 -47.05 -13.96
C PRO A 14 -1.20 -45.97 -13.32
N LEU A 15 -2.51 -46.23 -13.23
CA LEU A 15 -3.44 -45.51 -12.40
C LEU A 15 -3.02 -45.73 -10.94
N TRP A 16 -2.33 -44.80 -10.36
CA TRP A 16 -2.02 -44.83 -8.95
C TRP A 16 -3.32 -44.52 -8.17
N GLN A 17 -4.11 -45.56 -7.92
CA GLN A 17 -5.12 -45.50 -6.86
C GLN A 17 -4.37 -45.61 -5.54
N GLY A 18 -3.75 -44.52 -5.14
CA GLY A 18 -3.22 -44.41 -3.80
C GLY A 18 -4.38 -44.44 -2.83
N THR A 19 -4.60 -45.58 -2.20
CA THR A 19 -5.31 -45.62 -0.92
C THR A 19 -4.50 -44.75 0.02
N LEU A 20 -4.93 -43.52 0.20
CA LEU A 20 -4.48 -42.66 1.30
C LEU A 20 -4.80 -43.42 2.59
N LEU A 21 -3.82 -44.08 3.16
CA LEU A 21 -3.83 -44.35 4.59
C LEU A 21 -3.92 -42.97 5.24
N ALA A 22 -5.07 -42.68 5.84
CA ALA A 22 -5.25 -41.57 6.73
C ALA A 22 -4.23 -41.75 7.88
N GLN A 23 -3.01 -41.27 7.66
CA GLN A 23 -2.14 -40.97 8.77
C GLN A 23 -2.80 -39.79 9.47
N ASN A 24 -3.22 -40.02 10.70
CA ASN A 24 -3.58 -38.97 11.63
C ASN A 24 -2.56 -37.86 11.48
N ALA A 25 -3.00 -36.74 10.91
CA ALA A 25 -2.24 -35.51 10.92
C ALA A 25 -2.10 -35.14 12.41
N GLN A 26 -0.97 -35.48 12.96
CA GLN A 26 -0.53 -34.97 14.24
C GLN A 26 -0.42 -33.48 14.02
N GLU A 27 -1.20 -32.68 14.77
CA GLU A 27 -1.07 -31.22 14.78
C GLU A 27 0.44 -30.91 14.89
N PRO A 28 0.99 -30.05 14.03
CA PRO A 28 2.41 -29.69 14.09
C PRO A 28 2.64 -29.08 15.47
N THR A 29 3.56 -29.69 16.20
CA THR A 29 4.00 -29.23 17.51
C THR A 29 4.47 -27.78 17.39
N ARG A 30 3.88 -26.94 18.20
CA ARG A 30 3.90 -25.46 18.25
C ARG A 30 5.26 -24.81 18.55
N ASP A 31 6.37 -25.54 18.55
CA ASP A 31 7.65 -25.13 19.15
C ASP A 31 8.84 -25.01 18.18
N ALA A 32 8.60 -24.85 16.87
CA ALA A 32 9.69 -24.39 16.03
C ALA A 32 9.91 -22.90 16.29
N PRO A 33 11.13 -22.44 16.68
CA PRO A 33 11.39 -21.02 16.86
C PRO A 33 11.13 -20.32 15.52
N LEU A 34 10.16 -19.38 15.51
CA LEU A 34 9.88 -18.53 14.37
C LEU A 34 11.18 -17.84 13.95
N ALA A 35 11.55 -17.97 12.69
CA ALA A 35 12.65 -17.18 12.15
C ALA A 35 12.37 -15.70 12.43
N PRO A 36 13.34 -14.91 12.91
CA PRO A 36 13.11 -13.50 13.14
C PRO A 36 12.68 -12.85 11.82
N ALA A 37 11.46 -12.31 11.79
CA ALA A 37 10.96 -11.61 10.63
C ALA A 37 11.85 -10.40 10.33
N PRO A 38 12.10 -10.06 9.06
CA PRO A 38 12.90 -8.90 8.71
C PRO A 38 12.24 -7.63 9.30
N VAL A 39 13.06 -6.73 9.82
CA VAL A 39 12.60 -5.45 10.36
C VAL A 39 12.04 -4.61 9.19
N GLY A 40 10.81 -4.13 9.31
CA GLY A 40 10.21 -3.26 8.32
C GLY A 40 11.03 -1.98 8.10
N GLN A 41 11.08 -1.50 6.86
CA GLN A 41 11.74 -0.23 6.54
C GLN A 41 10.89 0.94 7.01
N VAL A 42 11.52 1.84 7.75
CA VAL A 42 10.90 3.10 8.22
C VAL A 42 10.96 4.14 7.09
N PHE A 43 9.91 4.96 6.96
CA PHE A 43 9.87 6.10 6.02
C PHE A 43 10.72 7.27 6.56
N ASP A 44 12.03 7.03 6.77
CA ASP A 44 12.98 7.97 7.36
C ASP A 44 13.61 8.95 6.35
N ARG A 45 13.29 8.79 5.07
CA ARG A 45 13.81 9.63 3.97
C ARG A 45 12.74 10.49 3.31
N PHE A 46 11.55 10.55 3.89
CA PHE A 46 10.48 11.35 3.32
C PHE A 46 10.85 12.84 3.32
N ALA A 47 10.97 13.42 2.11
CA ALA A 47 11.10 14.85 1.90
C ALA A 47 10.49 15.23 0.55
N ALA A 48 9.54 16.16 0.55
CA ALA A 48 8.83 16.63 -0.63
C ALA A 48 8.82 18.16 -0.69
N LEU A 49 8.87 18.72 -1.90
CA LEU A 49 8.67 20.15 -2.16
C LEU A 49 7.93 20.32 -3.48
N GLN A 50 6.79 20.98 -3.46
CA GLN A 50 5.98 21.17 -4.66
C GLN A 50 4.89 22.23 -4.49
N HIS A 51 4.32 22.68 -5.60
CA HIS A 51 3.06 23.42 -5.57
C HIS A 51 1.88 22.48 -5.37
N THR A 52 1.07 22.74 -4.35
CA THR A 52 -0.19 22.07 -4.12
C THR A 52 -1.25 23.09 -3.69
N ASP A 53 -2.42 23.08 -4.36
CA ASP A 53 -3.55 23.95 -4.08
C ASP A 53 -3.21 25.46 -4.08
N GLY A 54 -2.25 25.87 -4.93
CA GLY A 54 -1.82 27.28 -5.06
C GLY A 54 -0.71 27.72 -4.12
N GLU A 55 -0.27 26.86 -3.21
CA GLU A 55 0.82 27.14 -2.27
C GLU A 55 2.08 26.33 -2.61
N LEU A 56 3.27 26.90 -2.33
CA LEU A 56 4.52 26.16 -2.36
C LEU A 56 4.74 25.52 -1.00
N VAL A 57 4.65 24.18 -0.96
CA VAL A 57 4.67 23.38 0.28
C VAL A 57 5.85 22.42 0.26
N GLY A 58 6.62 22.44 1.35
CA GLY A 58 7.62 21.43 1.67
C GLY A 58 7.19 20.58 2.87
N ALA A 59 7.67 19.35 2.95
CA ALA A 59 7.44 18.49 4.11
C ALA A 59 8.62 17.54 4.32
N GLY A 60 8.99 17.29 5.56
CA GLY A 60 9.89 16.21 5.98
C GLY A 60 9.16 15.20 6.86
N ILE A 61 9.88 14.47 7.70
CA ILE A 61 9.31 13.40 8.52
C ILE A 61 8.33 13.94 9.56
N ASP A 62 8.71 15.02 10.24
CA ASP A 62 8.00 15.54 11.41
C ASP A 62 7.57 17.00 11.26
N TYR A 63 7.51 17.53 10.03
CA TYR A 63 7.15 18.93 9.80
C TYR A 63 6.53 19.15 8.43
N ARG A 64 5.86 20.28 8.30
CA ARG A 64 5.46 20.94 7.06
C ARG A 64 6.11 22.32 6.99
N ALA A 65 6.52 22.75 5.80
CA ALA A 65 6.97 24.11 5.52
C ALA A 65 6.11 24.73 4.42
N ARG A 66 5.79 26.03 4.53
CA ARG A 66 5.16 26.84 3.49
C ARG A 66 6.05 28.01 3.13
N PHE A 67 6.09 28.36 1.86
CA PHE A 67 6.95 29.41 1.35
C PHE A 67 6.12 30.47 0.63
N SER A 68 6.34 31.71 0.99
CA SER A 68 5.66 32.88 0.41
C SER A 68 6.61 34.08 0.34
N ALA A 69 6.18 35.18 -0.24
CA ALA A 69 6.93 36.44 -0.21
C ALA A 69 7.34 36.88 1.22
N ASN A 70 6.61 36.45 2.25
CA ASN A 70 6.86 36.72 3.66
C ASN A 70 7.90 35.79 4.31
N GLY A 71 8.53 34.90 3.55
CA GLY A 71 9.53 33.94 4.05
C GLY A 71 8.99 32.52 4.18
N ALA A 72 9.63 31.72 5.05
CA ALA A 72 9.29 30.34 5.29
C ALA A 72 8.54 30.16 6.61
N GLN A 73 7.47 29.42 6.59
CA GLN A 73 6.71 29.01 7.77
C GLN A 73 6.96 27.52 8.03
N PHE A 74 7.56 27.20 9.15
CA PHE A 74 7.82 25.83 9.61
C PHE A 74 6.76 25.41 10.64
N THR A 75 6.06 24.34 10.42
CA THR A 75 5.02 23.78 11.31
C THR A 75 5.41 22.38 11.75
N PRO A 76 5.73 22.15 13.04
CA PRO A 76 6.03 20.82 13.55
C PRO A 76 4.76 19.95 13.58
N ALA A 77 4.90 18.66 13.27
CA ALA A 77 3.80 17.69 13.34
C ALA A 77 3.69 17.15 14.77
N LEU A 78 2.91 17.80 15.62
CA LEU A 78 2.79 17.51 17.04
C LEU A 78 1.75 16.45 17.38
N GLY A 79 0.91 16.03 16.40
CA GLY A 79 -0.06 14.96 16.58
C GLY A 79 -1.33 15.38 17.29
N GLU A 80 -2.07 14.40 17.81
CA GLU A 80 -3.43 14.62 18.36
C GLU A 80 -3.48 15.33 19.70
N THR A 81 -2.38 15.37 20.43
CA THR A 81 -2.31 16.05 21.74
C THR A 81 -2.23 17.55 21.62
N ALA A 82 -1.73 18.08 20.51
CA ALA A 82 -1.64 19.51 20.26
C ALA A 82 -2.99 20.05 19.77
N PRO A 83 -3.62 21.02 20.48
CA PRO A 83 -4.96 21.49 20.15
C PRO A 83 -5.03 22.24 18.80
N VAL A 84 -3.93 22.90 18.42
CA VAL A 84 -3.77 23.67 17.18
C VAL A 84 -2.35 23.52 16.64
N GLU A 85 -2.12 23.97 15.42
CA GLU A 85 -0.76 24.12 14.87
C GLU A 85 0.01 25.23 15.59
N PHE A 86 1.31 25.04 15.76
CA PHE A 86 2.23 26.02 16.34
C PHE A 86 3.34 26.36 15.34
N PRO A 87 3.05 27.13 14.30
CA PRO A 87 4.05 27.48 13.29
C PRO A 87 5.10 28.45 13.80
N VAL A 88 6.28 28.38 13.21
CA VAL A 88 7.37 29.35 13.33
C VAL A 88 7.63 29.93 11.95
N THR A 89 7.41 31.24 11.78
CA THR A 89 7.70 31.94 10.52
C THR A 89 9.06 32.65 10.63
N LEU A 90 9.88 32.46 9.61
CA LEU A 90 11.23 32.98 9.50
C LEU A 90 11.36 33.84 8.26
N ARG A 91 11.97 35.02 8.41
CA ARG A 91 12.28 35.93 7.31
C ARG A 91 13.61 36.62 7.56
N GLY A 92 14.57 36.49 6.67
CA GLY A 92 15.76 37.30 6.71
C GLY A 92 15.39 38.78 6.49
N VAL A 93 15.78 39.66 7.41
CA VAL A 93 15.39 41.08 7.36
C VAL A 93 16.56 42.02 7.16
N ALA A 94 17.74 41.66 7.67
CA ALA A 94 18.94 42.50 7.54
C ALA A 94 20.22 41.65 7.68
N TYR A 95 21.32 42.20 7.21
CA TYR A 95 22.66 41.71 7.51
C TYR A 95 23.64 42.88 7.65
N GLY A 96 24.76 42.65 8.32
CA GLY A 96 25.77 43.73 8.46
C GLY A 96 26.98 43.33 9.26
N ARG A 97 27.97 44.27 9.29
CA ARG A 97 29.23 44.13 10.02
C ARG A 97 29.55 45.46 10.73
N GLY A 98 29.86 45.39 12.02
CA GLY A 98 30.33 46.55 12.75
C GLY A 98 29.37 47.76 12.76
N GLY A 99 28.09 47.53 12.71
CA GLY A 99 27.06 48.58 12.69
C GLY A 99 26.66 49.07 11.29
N ALA A 100 27.29 48.57 10.21
CA ALA A 100 26.87 48.81 8.81
C ALA A 100 25.77 47.82 8.43
N GLU A 101 24.54 48.08 8.81
CA GLU A 101 23.39 47.21 8.55
C GLU A 101 22.80 47.49 7.16
N GLN A 102 22.47 46.42 6.42
CA GLN A 102 21.80 46.46 5.13
C GLN A 102 20.51 45.64 5.21
N ALA A 103 19.42 46.21 4.73
CA ALA A 103 18.14 45.52 4.70
C ALA A 103 18.14 44.41 3.63
N LEU A 104 17.53 43.27 3.96
CA LEU A 104 17.19 42.22 3.02
C LEU A 104 15.77 42.47 2.49
N PRO A 105 15.60 42.83 1.22
CA PRO A 105 14.28 43.12 0.66
C PRO A 105 13.39 41.89 0.64
N ALA A 106 12.08 42.06 0.62
CA ALA A 106 11.14 40.99 0.33
C ALA A 106 11.34 40.46 -1.11
N GLY A 107 11.09 39.22 -1.34
CA GLY A 107 11.21 38.59 -2.66
C GLY A 107 10.29 37.39 -2.80
N GLU A 108 9.86 37.13 -4.01
CA GLU A 108 9.09 35.93 -4.32
C GLU A 108 9.99 34.69 -4.32
N PRO A 109 9.50 33.55 -3.78
CA PRO A 109 10.26 32.31 -3.81
C PRO A 109 10.34 31.74 -5.23
N THR A 110 11.52 31.25 -5.60
CA THR A 110 11.72 30.33 -6.72
C THR A 110 12.10 28.97 -6.16
N TYR A 111 11.81 27.88 -6.88
CA TYR A 111 12.15 26.56 -6.37
C TYR A 111 12.67 25.63 -7.45
N ARG A 112 13.53 24.72 -7.05
CA ARG A 112 14.04 23.63 -7.85
C ARG A 112 14.28 22.41 -6.98
N GLU A 113 13.75 21.26 -7.40
CA GLU A 113 13.86 20.00 -6.64
C GLU A 113 13.33 20.15 -5.21
N ARG A 114 14.21 20.16 -4.19
CA ARG A 114 13.87 20.34 -2.78
C ARG A 114 14.39 21.65 -2.20
N THR A 115 14.74 22.58 -3.05
CA THR A 115 15.33 23.87 -2.66
C THR A 115 14.43 25.01 -3.07
N VAL A 116 14.22 25.95 -2.14
CA VAL A 116 13.52 27.23 -2.34
C VAL A 116 14.52 28.36 -2.16
N SER A 117 14.59 29.29 -3.12
CA SER A 117 15.51 30.41 -3.10
C SER A 117 14.76 31.73 -3.15
N TYR A 118 15.21 32.68 -2.36
CA TYR A 118 14.81 34.09 -2.36
C TYR A 118 16.03 34.94 -2.72
N LEU A 119 15.97 35.66 -3.82
CA LEU A 119 16.99 36.67 -4.14
C LEU A 119 16.68 37.97 -3.40
N ARG A 120 17.52 38.30 -2.40
CA ARG A 120 17.35 39.47 -1.53
C ARG A 120 18.48 40.48 -1.77
N GLY A 121 18.41 41.18 -2.90
CA GLY A 121 19.49 42.03 -3.33
C GLY A 121 20.72 41.23 -3.80
N THR A 122 21.87 41.40 -3.13
CA THR A 122 23.09 40.63 -3.38
C THR A 122 23.25 39.37 -2.57
N VAL A 123 22.27 39.08 -1.69
CA VAL A 123 22.25 37.89 -0.82
C VAL A 123 21.16 36.94 -1.29
N GLU A 124 21.46 35.68 -1.40
CA GLU A 124 20.49 34.64 -1.67
C GLU A 124 20.15 33.92 -0.37
N GLU A 125 18.87 33.93 0.02
CA GLU A 125 18.34 33.12 1.14
C GLU A 125 17.76 31.84 0.58
N ILE A 126 18.30 30.70 1.01
CA ILE A 126 17.97 29.38 0.49
C ILE A 126 17.38 28.52 1.61
N TYR A 127 16.31 27.81 1.29
CA TYR A 127 15.74 26.77 2.14
C TYR A 127 15.82 25.43 1.44
N GLU A 128 16.46 24.44 2.06
CA GLU A 128 16.50 23.06 1.59
C GLU A 128 15.59 22.20 2.46
N VAL A 129 14.60 21.54 1.83
CA VAL A 129 13.68 20.62 2.49
C VAL A 129 14.37 19.26 2.67
N ARG A 130 14.62 18.86 3.90
CA ARG A 130 15.27 17.62 4.30
C ARG A 130 14.34 16.74 5.12
N PRO A 131 14.57 15.42 5.18
CA PRO A 131 13.76 14.55 6.02
C PRO A 131 13.68 15.00 7.49
N GLU A 132 14.82 15.38 8.05
CA GLU A 132 14.99 15.73 9.47
C GLU A 132 14.62 17.18 9.81
N GLY A 133 14.53 18.06 8.82
CA GLY A 133 14.26 19.47 9.07
C GLY A 133 14.42 20.37 7.84
N LEU A 134 14.26 21.66 8.07
CA LEU A 134 14.41 22.71 7.07
C LEU A 134 15.76 23.40 7.25
N LYS A 135 16.66 23.25 6.29
CA LYS A 135 17.95 23.93 6.33
C LYS A 135 17.80 25.32 5.70
N GLN A 136 18.07 26.37 6.46
CA GLN A 136 18.14 27.75 5.98
C GLN A 136 19.59 28.11 5.68
N SER A 137 19.86 28.80 4.59
CA SER A 137 21.21 29.26 4.24
C SER A 137 21.15 30.67 3.69
N PHE A 138 22.12 31.50 4.05
CA PHE A 138 22.36 32.82 3.47
C PHE A 138 23.66 32.77 2.67
N VAL A 139 23.59 33.00 1.36
CA VAL A 139 24.73 32.94 0.45
C VAL A 139 25.16 34.36 0.07
N PHE A 140 26.41 34.69 0.42
CA PHE A 140 27.03 35.98 0.12
C PHE A 140 28.00 35.81 -1.04
N HIS A 141 27.64 36.28 -2.21
CA HIS A 141 28.49 36.26 -3.40
C HIS A 141 29.58 37.37 -3.36
N GLU A 142 29.34 38.39 -2.56
CA GLU A 142 30.26 39.45 -2.28
C GLU A 142 30.52 39.56 -0.78
N ARG A 143 31.73 40.00 -0.39
CA ARG A 143 32.04 40.15 1.03
C ARG A 143 31.26 41.32 1.58
N PRO A 144 30.43 41.11 2.67
CA PRO A 144 29.70 42.17 3.30
C PRO A 144 30.61 43.32 3.78
N ALA A 145 30.20 44.54 3.47
CA ALA A 145 30.98 45.74 3.82
C ALA A 145 31.08 45.93 5.33
N GLY A 146 32.11 46.62 5.79
CA GLY A 146 32.37 46.90 7.21
C GLY A 146 33.42 45.99 7.83
N ARG A 147 33.63 46.15 9.13
CA ARG A 147 34.57 45.34 9.92
C ARG A 147 33.82 44.72 11.12
N GLY A 148 34.39 43.70 11.71
CA GLY A 148 33.73 42.96 12.80
C GLY A 148 32.98 41.73 12.31
N ASP A 149 32.25 41.11 13.23
CA ASP A 149 31.48 39.91 12.93
C ASP A 149 30.39 40.16 11.91
N LEU A 150 30.12 39.18 11.07
CA LEU A 150 28.95 39.21 10.21
C LEU A 150 27.72 38.75 11.03
N ILE A 151 26.72 39.60 11.02
CA ILE A 151 25.44 39.33 11.68
C ILE A 151 24.33 39.28 10.60
N VAL A 152 23.52 38.22 10.59
CA VAL A 152 22.29 38.16 9.82
C VAL A 152 21.13 38.18 10.82
N ALA A 153 20.20 39.11 10.63
CA ALA A 153 18.99 39.24 11.43
C ALA A 153 17.83 38.52 10.72
N VAL A 154 17.22 37.59 11.41
CA VAL A 154 16.04 36.83 10.96
C VAL A 154 14.88 37.16 11.89
N GLN A 155 13.81 37.73 11.34
CA GLN A 155 12.57 37.95 12.09
C GLN A 155 11.89 36.60 12.32
N VAL A 156 11.45 36.37 13.55
CA VAL A 156 10.75 35.16 13.99
C VAL A 156 9.37 35.55 14.51
N ALA A 157 8.34 34.92 13.92
CA ALA A 157 6.98 35.07 14.42
C ALA A 157 6.44 33.68 14.82
N THR A 158 6.08 33.52 16.10
CA THR A 158 5.54 32.28 16.65
C THR A 158 4.75 32.52 17.93
N GLN A 159 3.83 31.60 18.26
CA GLN A 159 3.13 31.53 19.55
C GLN A 159 3.88 30.68 20.57
N LEU A 160 4.93 29.97 20.16
CA LEU A 160 5.77 29.18 21.06
C LEU A 160 6.65 30.09 21.91
N ALA A 161 6.79 29.75 23.17
CA ALA A 161 7.68 30.47 24.07
C ALA A 161 9.14 30.08 23.88
N LEU A 162 10.07 31.01 24.07
CA LEU A 162 11.50 30.69 24.15
C LEU A 162 11.74 29.79 25.37
N GLN A 163 12.23 28.56 25.14
CA GLN A 163 12.53 27.59 26.19
C GLN A 163 14.00 27.62 26.59
N THR A 164 14.88 27.58 25.59
CA THR A 164 16.33 27.55 25.82
C THR A 164 17.07 28.35 24.78
N GLN A 165 18.18 28.96 25.21
CA GLN A 165 19.14 29.65 24.37
C GLN A 165 20.54 29.50 24.98
N ASN A 166 21.50 28.96 24.22
CA ASN A 166 22.87 28.70 24.73
C ASN A 166 23.98 29.11 23.75
N GLY A 167 23.69 29.94 22.76
CA GLY A 167 24.63 30.35 21.71
C GLY A 167 24.81 29.31 20.57
N ASP A 168 24.57 28.05 20.85
CA ASP A 168 24.63 26.96 19.87
C ASP A 168 23.26 26.55 19.34
N ALA A 169 22.20 26.80 20.11
CA ALA A 169 20.83 26.51 19.73
C ALA A 169 19.84 27.45 20.40
N VAL A 170 18.71 27.65 19.72
CA VAL A 170 17.51 28.30 20.29
C VAL A 170 16.35 27.34 20.12
N THR A 171 15.59 27.12 21.21
CA THR A 171 14.41 26.26 21.18
C THR A 171 13.17 27.07 21.57
N PHE A 172 12.18 27.05 20.73
CA PHE A 172 10.82 27.54 20.99
C PHE A 172 9.90 26.34 21.24
N GLY A 173 9.06 26.40 22.27
CA GLY A 173 8.21 25.26 22.60
C GLY A 173 7.14 25.56 23.66
N ASN A 174 6.31 24.54 23.85
CA ASN A 174 5.30 24.43 24.91
C ASN A 174 5.20 22.96 25.34
N GLU A 175 4.18 22.62 26.14
CA GLU A 175 3.94 21.25 26.64
C GLU A 175 3.70 20.21 25.52
N PHE A 176 3.32 20.64 24.31
CA PHE A 176 3.04 19.75 23.16
C PHE A 176 4.25 19.52 22.26
N GLY A 177 5.33 20.29 22.45
CA GLY A 177 6.54 20.21 21.63
C GLY A 177 6.98 21.57 21.10
N GLY A 178 7.74 21.58 19.99
CA GLY A 178 8.24 22.84 19.50
C GLY A 178 9.17 22.75 18.29
N VAL A 179 10.01 23.79 18.16
CA VAL A 179 10.99 23.94 17.09
C VAL A 179 12.34 24.30 17.67
N ARG A 180 13.37 23.61 17.22
CA ARG A 180 14.77 23.89 17.58
C ARG A 180 15.49 24.42 16.34
N ILE A 181 16.23 25.50 16.52
CA ILE A 181 17.14 26.08 15.54
C ILE A 181 18.56 25.80 16.02
N ASP A 182 19.31 25.02 15.25
CA ASP A 182 20.66 24.59 15.63
C ASP A 182 21.74 25.60 15.22
N ALA A 183 22.96 25.30 15.65
CA ALA A 183 24.14 26.15 15.49
C ALA A 183 24.34 26.63 14.04
N VAL A 184 24.78 27.88 13.96
CA VAL A 184 25.21 28.47 12.69
C VAL A 184 26.56 27.89 12.27
N LEU A 185 26.65 27.44 11.04
CA LEU A 185 27.91 27.03 10.40
C LEU A 185 28.24 27.98 9.25
N GLY A 186 29.41 28.63 9.30
CA GLY A 186 29.95 29.33 8.15
C GLY A 186 30.74 28.37 7.25
N ILE A 187 30.49 28.44 5.94
CA ILE A 187 31.18 27.61 4.94
C ILE A 187 31.66 28.54 3.82
N ASP A 188 32.93 28.49 3.45
CA ASP A 188 33.46 29.26 2.34
C ASP A 188 33.60 28.41 1.06
N ALA A 189 33.89 29.06 -0.07
CA ALA A 189 34.00 28.40 -1.38
C ALA A 189 35.12 27.33 -1.46
N LEU A 190 36.07 27.33 -0.52
CA LEU A 190 37.11 26.31 -0.41
C LEU A 190 36.70 25.16 0.55
N GLY A 191 35.46 25.16 1.05
CA GLY A 191 34.96 24.17 1.98
C GLY A 191 35.48 24.33 3.42
N ARG A 192 36.16 25.44 3.73
CA ARG A 192 36.56 25.74 5.12
C ARG A 192 35.33 26.11 5.94
N THR A 193 35.24 25.57 7.14
CA THR A 193 34.10 25.79 8.02
C THR A 193 34.47 26.57 9.28
N CYS A 194 33.52 27.30 9.81
CA CYS A 194 33.63 28.00 11.08
C CYS A 194 32.31 27.94 11.85
N LYS A 195 32.37 27.53 13.11
CA LYS A 195 31.21 27.54 13.99
C LYS A 195 30.89 29.00 14.31
N GLY A 196 29.66 29.41 14.04
CA GLY A 196 29.08 30.67 14.46
C GLY A 196 28.32 30.53 15.78
N SER A 197 27.58 31.57 16.10
CA SER A 197 26.67 31.60 17.26
C SER A 197 25.33 32.17 16.87
N LEU A 198 24.30 31.86 17.67
CA LEU A 198 22.98 32.44 17.50
C LEU A 198 22.44 32.93 18.82
N SER A 199 21.64 34.01 18.76
CA SER A 199 20.94 34.58 19.88
C SER A 199 19.57 35.10 19.45
N PHE A 200 18.61 35.07 20.35
CA PHE A 200 17.27 35.57 20.12
C PHE A 200 16.92 36.66 21.15
N ALA A 201 16.46 37.80 20.65
CA ALA A 201 16.01 38.91 21.51
C ALA A 201 14.86 39.63 20.80
N GLY A 202 13.81 39.93 21.56
CA GLY A 202 12.59 40.53 21.02
C GLY A 202 11.89 39.54 20.07
N ASP A 203 11.88 39.88 18.78
CA ASP A 203 11.36 39.03 17.69
C ASP A 203 12.44 38.67 16.65
N GLN A 204 13.72 38.90 16.98
CA GLN A 204 14.83 38.69 16.05
C GLN A 204 15.80 37.60 16.54
N LEU A 205 16.06 36.67 15.65
CA LEU A 205 17.16 35.73 15.74
C LEU A 205 18.39 36.35 15.03
N GLN A 206 19.51 36.45 15.72
CA GLN A 206 20.78 36.93 15.18
C GLN A 206 21.70 35.72 14.94
N LEU A 207 22.08 35.55 13.71
CA LEU A 207 23.07 34.55 13.26
C LEU A 207 24.40 35.28 13.11
N ARG A 208 25.46 34.82 13.78
CA ARG A 208 26.75 35.53 13.87
C ARG A 208 27.88 34.64 13.41
N LEU A 209 28.75 35.17 12.51
CA LEU A 209 30.05 34.60 12.18
C LEU A 209 31.21 35.50 12.62
N PRO A 210 32.30 34.92 13.16
CA PRO A 210 33.47 35.66 13.59
C PRO A 210 34.15 36.44 12.44
N ALA A 211 34.55 37.66 12.72
CA ALA A 211 35.24 38.57 11.80
C ALA A 211 36.43 37.92 11.10
N ALA A 212 37.29 37.20 11.86
CA ALA A 212 38.49 36.57 11.31
C ALA A 212 38.17 35.55 10.23
N PHE A 213 37.06 34.81 10.35
CA PHE A 213 36.62 33.89 9.31
C PHE A 213 36.07 34.63 8.09
N VAL A 214 35.19 35.62 8.33
CA VAL A 214 34.57 36.39 7.23
C VAL A 214 35.63 37.13 6.40
N ASP A 215 36.66 37.69 7.06
CA ASP A 215 37.77 38.40 6.37
C ASP A 215 38.62 37.48 5.53
N ALA A 216 38.82 36.26 5.94
CA ALA A 216 39.65 35.26 5.26
C ALA A 216 38.88 34.37 4.28
N ALA A 217 37.54 34.41 4.30
CA ALA A 217 36.69 33.48 3.55
C ALA A 217 36.83 33.68 2.02
N ALA A 218 36.91 32.59 1.27
CA ALA A 218 36.69 32.59 -0.15
C ALA A 218 35.19 32.68 -0.46
N LEU A 219 34.82 33.46 -1.49
CA LEU A 219 33.41 33.63 -1.87
C LEU A 219 32.96 32.60 -2.91
N PRO A 220 31.72 32.19 -2.87
CA PRO A 220 30.65 32.60 -1.98
C PRO A 220 30.85 32.12 -0.52
N LEU A 221 30.39 32.92 0.43
CA LEU A 221 30.34 32.58 1.85
C LEU A 221 28.90 32.22 2.23
N VAL A 222 28.71 31.08 2.89
CA VAL A 222 27.40 30.55 3.29
C VAL A 222 27.31 30.52 4.81
N LEU A 223 26.17 31.01 5.35
CA LEU A 223 25.75 30.81 6.75
C LEU A 223 24.55 29.88 6.76
N ASP A 224 24.60 28.78 7.51
CA ASP A 224 23.51 27.80 7.51
C ASP A 224 23.10 27.32 8.91
N PRO A 225 21.97 27.75 9.47
CA PRO A 225 21.29 27.07 10.54
C PRO A 225 20.33 25.98 10.04
N MET A 226 20.03 25.01 10.91
CA MET A 226 19.05 23.95 10.70
C MET A 226 17.87 24.13 11.64
N LEU A 227 16.64 24.00 11.10
CA LEU A 227 15.42 23.96 11.89
C LEU A 227 14.91 22.51 11.94
N GLY A 228 14.66 22.02 13.14
CA GLY A 228 14.07 20.70 13.38
C GLY A 228 12.87 20.78 14.30
N ALA A 229 11.94 19.85 14.16
CA ALA A 229 10.83 19.69 15.08
C ALA A 229 11.32 19.06 16.41
N VAL A 230 10.81 19.56 17.53
CA VAL A 230 10.99 18.95 18.85
C VAL A 230 9.71 18.23 19.19
N ILE A 231 9.75 16.92 19.05
CA ILE A 231 8.59 16.05 19.25
C ILE A 231 8.74 15.35 20.60
N PRO A 232 7.77 15.50 21.52
CA PRO A 232 7.77 14.74 22.76
C PRO A 232 7.65 13.24 22.53
N THR A 233 8.25 12.45 23.40
CA THR A 233 8.21 10.96 23.32
C THR A 233 6.81 10.39 23.47
N ASN A 234 5.91 11.12 24.10
CA ASN A 234 4.49 10.75 24.28
C ASN A 234 3.57 11.31 23.17
N ALA A 235 4.11 11.96 22.15
CA ALA A 235 3.32 12.42 21.01
C ALA A 235 2.82 11.21 20.21
N THR A 236 1.51 11.04 20.11
CA THR A 236 0.85 9.92 19.43
C THR A 236 0.01 10.38 18.24
N GLY A 237 -0.40 9.44 17.41
CA GLY A 237 -1.36 9.69 16.35
C GLY A 237 -0.87 10.65 15.25
N ARG A 238 0.41 10.63 14.88
CA ARG A 238 0.98 11.55 13.89
C ARG A 238 0.84 11.06 12.45
N ASN A 239 1.18 9.82 12.17
CA ASN A 239 1.04 9.21 10.85
C ASN A 239 0.02 8.08 10.93
N LEU A 240 -1.07 8.18 10.19
CA LEU A 240 -2.26 7.36 10.40
C LEU A 240 -2.82 6.82 9.08
N ASP A 241 -3.54 5.70 9.18
CA ASP A 241 -4.37 5.12 8.13
C ASP A 241 -3.63 4.97 6.78
N PRO A 242 -2.46 4.28 6.74
CA PRO A 242 -1.75 4.08 5.50
C PRO A 242 -2.57 3.26 4.51
N GLN A 243 -2.47 3.60 3.23
CA GLN A 243 -3.06 2.85 2.13
C GLN A 243 -2.03 2.68 1.03
N VAL A 244 -2.15 1.63 0.23
CA VAL A 244 -1.21 1.35 -0.85
C VAL A 244 -1.94 0.84 -2.08
N ALA A 245 -1.49 1.27 -3.25
CA ALA A 245 -1.87 0.72 -4.54
C ALA A 245 -0.62 0.43 -5.39
N TYR A 246 -0.75 -0.49 -6.33
CA TYR A 246 0.29 -0.85 -7.28
C TYR A 246 -0.17 -0.54 -8.71
N ASP A 247 0.67 0.14 -9.47
CA ASP A 247 0.48 0.37 -10.90
C ASP A 247 1.51 -0.46 -11.66
N ALA A 248 1.02 -1.35 -12.52
CA ALA A 248 1.83 -2.32 -13.25
C ALA A 248 2.69 -1.66 -14.32
N ASP A 249 2.13 -0.68 -15.04
CA ASP A 249 2.80 0.01 -16.14
C ASP A 249 3.93 0.91 -15.63
N LEU A 250 3.72 1.55 -14.47
CA LEU A 250 4.76 2.30 -13.77
C LEU A 250 5.77 1.40 -13.04
N GLY A 251 5.42 0.16 -12.74
CA GLY A 251 6.21 -0.73 -11.90
C GLY A 251 6.42 -0.18 -10.48
N LYS A 252 5.44 0.56 -9.95
CA LYS A 252 5.54 1.27 -8.67
C LYS A 252 4.34 1.05 -7.79
N TYR A 253 4.59 1.12 -6.50
CA TYR A 253 3.54 1.33 -5.50
C TYR A 253 3.45 2.82 -5.15
N LEU A 254 2.26 3.28 -4.81
CA LEU A 254 2.07 4.54 -4.10
C LEU A 254 1.48 4.23 -2.72
N VAL A 255 2.22 4.57 -1.68
CA VAL A 255 1.76 4.56 -0.29
C VAL A 255 1.26 5.95 0.05
N VAL A 256 0.04 6.06 0.55
CA VAL A 256 -0.53 7.31 1.03
C VAL A 256 -0.91 7.19 2.50
N TRP A 257 -0.82 8.29 3.23
CA TRP A 257 -1.20 8.34 4.65
C TRP A 257 -1.66 9.73 5.05
N TRP A 258 -2.35 9.77 6.15
CA TRP A 258 -2.73 10.99 6.81
C TRP A 258 -1.72 11.34 7.89
N ARG A 259 -1.15 12.55 7.82
CA ARG A 259 -0.31 13.10 8.88
C ARG A 259 -1.08 14.16 9.64
N ARG A 260 -1.20 13.96 10.93
CA ARG A 260 -1.84 14.89 11.84
C ARG A 260 -0.80 15.88 12.36
N LEU A 261 -0.99 17.17 12.07
CA LEU A 261 -0.13 18.24 12.58
C LEU A 261 -0.61 18.72 13.96
N SER A 262 -1.93 18.71 14.18
CA SER A 262 -2.59 18.98 15.46
C SER A 262 -3.88 18.17 15.56
N ALA A 263 -4.62 18.31 16.66
CA ALA A 263 -5.92 17.65 16.85
C ALA A 263 -6.91 17.95 15.71
N ASN A 264 -6.82 19.14 15.11
CA ASN A 264 -7.78 19.66 14.14
C ASN A 264 -7.20 19.90 12.75
N THR A 265 -5.96 19.52 12.49
CA THR A 265 -5.33 19.70 11.18
C THR A 265 -4.54 18.48 10.78
N GLY A 266 -4.67 18.15 9.51
CA GLY A 266 -3.95 17.03 8.92
C GLY A 266 -3.79 17.17 7.42
N ASP A 267 -2.71 16.64 6.91
CA ASP A 267 -2.35 16.66 5.49
C ASP A 267 -2.32 15.22 4.94
N ILE A 268 -2.46 15.07 3.64
CA ILE A 268 -2.28 13.80 2.95
C ILE A 268 -0.93 13.81 2.25
N TYR A 269 -0.12 12.82 2.56
CA TYR A 269 1.19 12.59 1.97
C TYR A 269 1.23 11.28 1.19
N GLY A 270 2.19 11.19 0.29
CA GLY A 270 2.45 9.99 -0.50
C GLY A 270 3.93 9.72 -0.68
N GLN A 271 4.29 8.44 -0.75
CA GLN A 271 5.63 7.95 -1.05
C GLN A 271 5.53 6.90 -2.15
N PHE A 272 6.25 7.13 -3.24
CA PHE A 272 6.41 6.11 -4.27
C PHE A 272 7.45 5.09 -3.83
N VAL A 273 7.13 3.81 -4.02
CA VAL A 273 7.98 2.68 -3.71
C VAL A 273 8.23 1.92 -4.99
N ASN A 274 9.49 1.75 -5.39
CA ASN A 274 9.83 1.00 -6.58
C ASN A 274 9.63 -0.50 -6.34
N ARG A 275 9.20 -1.22 -7.38
CA ARG A 275 9.20 -2.67 -7.39
C ARG A 275 10.63 -3.15 -7.63
N GLU A 276 11.35 -3.51 -6.59
CA GLU A 276 12.65 -4.13 -6.73
C GLU A 276 12.58 -5.65 -6.83
N THR A 277 13.64 -6.23 -7.38
CA THR A 277 13.74 -7.67 -7.61
C THR A 277 14.29 -8.44 -6.41
N THR A 278 14.90 -7.77 -5.43
CA THR A 278 15.54 -8.41 -4.27
C THR A 278 15.51 -7.49 -3.05
N GLY A 279 15.12 -7.99 -1.88
CA GLY A 279 15.23 -7.30 -0.60
C GLY A 279 13.99 -6.55 -0.13
N GLY A 280 14.17 -5.52 0.68
CA GLY A 280 13.11 -4.73 1.30
C GLY A 280 12.35 -3.78 0.35
N ALA A 281 11.54 -2.87 0.90
CA ALA A 281 10.86 -1.84 0.11
C ALA A 281 11.85 -0.76 -0.35
N ASP A 282 11.93 -0.49 -1.68
CA ASP A 282 12.74 0.62 -2.20
C ASP A 282 11.97 1.94 -2.14
N LEU A 283 12.28 2.76 -1.16
CA LEU A 283 11.65 4.06 -0.90
C LEU A 283 12.23 5.19 -1.77
N SER A 284 13.10 4.92 -2.73
CA SER A 284 13.73 5.95 -3.59
C SER A 284 12.80 6.52 -4.67
N GLY A 285 11.58 6.00 -4.77
CA GLY A 285 10.63 6.37 -5.83
C GLY A 285 10.09 7.80 -5.80
N GLY A 286 10.40 8.58 -4.75
CA GLY A 286 9.99 9.98 -4.59
C GLY A 286 8.85 10.18 -3.61
N SER A 287 8.82 11.37 -3.00
CA SER A 287 7.83 11.78 -1.99
C SER A 287 6.92 12.88 -2.54
N VAL A 288 5.68 12.94 -2.08
CA VAL A 288 4.68 13.90 -2.57
C VAL A 288 3.78 14.42 -1.44
N VAL A 289 3.47 15.74 -1.46
CA VAL A 289 2.42 16.35 -0.63
C VAL A 289 1.13 16.39 -1.45
N ILE A 290 0.20 15.50 -1.18
CA ILE A 290 -1.03 15.37 -1.97
C ILE A 290 -2.03 16.46 -1.62
N ARG A 291 -2.22 16.73 -0.34
CA ARG A 291 -3.12 17.75 0.19
C ARG A 291 -2.51 18.41 1.40
N SER A 292 -2.61 19.72 1.53
CA SER A 292 -2.09 20.49 2.65
C SER A 292 -3.07 21.61 3.04
N GLY A 293 -3.10 21.96 4.33
CA GLY A 293 -3.76 23.16 4.83
C GLY A 293 -5.22 23.01 5.24
N SER A 294 -5.75 21.82 5.25
CA SER A 294 -7.09 21.50 5.75
C SER A 294 -7.04 20.39 6.78
N ASN A 295 -8.16 20.03 7.36
CA ASN A 295 -8.26 18.85 8.23
C ASN A 295 -8.57 17.62 7.35
N SER A 296 -7.59 17.27 6.50
CA SER A 296 -7.68 16.13 5.60
C SER A 296 -7.31 14.84 6.32
N GLN A 297 -8.07 13.77 6.06
CA GLN A 297 -7.90 12.49 6.72
C GLN A 297 -8.36 11.31 5.86
N ARG A 298 -8.01 10.09 6.26
CA ARG A 298 -8.50 8.83 5.69
C ARG A 298 -8.39 8.76 4.17
N ALA A 299 -7.19 8.91 3.67
CA ALA A 299 -6.93 8.78 2.24
C ALA A 299 -7.18 7.35 1.75
N ARG A 300 -7.59 7.24 0.48
CA ARG A 300 -7.65 5.98 -0.28
C ARG A 300 -6.90 6.18 -1.58
N VAL A 301 -6.29 5.12 -2.08
CA VAL A 301 -5.52 5.16 -3.31
C VAL A 301 -5.88 3.97 -4.20
N ALA A 302 -6.00 4.21 -5.50
CA ALA A 302 -6.12 3.17 -6.51
C ALA A 302 -5.28 3.52 -7.74
N ASP A 303 -4.86 2.51 -8.47
CA ASP A 303 -4.13 2.65 -9.72
C ASP A 303 -5.06 3.09 -10.87
N CYS A 304 -4.51 3.83 -11.80
CA CYS A 304 -5.11 4.20 -13.07
C CYS A 304 -4.07 3.95 -14.17
N SER A 305 -3.78 2.67 -14.42
CA SER A 305 -2.67 2.21 -15.26
C SER A 305 -2.72 2.80 -16.66
N VAL A 306 -3.89 2.90 -17.28
CA VAL A 306 -4.06 3.54 -18.62
C VAL A 306 -3.58 5.01 -18.66
N ARG A 307 -3.36 5.64 -17.52
CA ARG A 307 -2.83 7.01 -17.38
C ARG A 307 -1.43 7.04 -16.75
N ASN A 308 -0.84 5.90 -16.42
CA ASN A 308 0.41 5.82 -15.64
C ASN A 308 0.33 6.71 -14.39
N ALA A 309 -0.78 6.60 -13.65
CA ALA A 309 -1.10 7.47 -12.53
C ALA A 309 -1.82 6.71 -11.43
N PHE A 310 -1.77 7.26 -10.25
CA PHE A 310 -2.63 6.88 -9.14
C PHE A 310 -3.72 7.92 -8.94
N VAL A 311 -4.85 7.50 -8.41
CA VAL A 311 -5.90 8.39 -7.96
C VAL A 311 -5.97 8.29 -6.44
N VAL A 312 -5.90 9.43 -5.77
CA VAL A 312 -5.99 9.54 -4.32
C VAL A 312 -7.25 10.31 -3.98
N ALA A 313 -8.09 9.72 -3.13
CA ALA A 313 -9.27 10.35 -2.57
C ALA A 313 -9.13 10.47 -1.06
N TRP A 314 -9.72 11.51 -0.46
CA TRP A 314 -9.64 11.76 0.98
C TRP A 314 -10.88 12.46 1.50
N GLN A 315 -11.00 12.53 2.83
CA GLN A 315 -12.04 13.26 3.54
C GLN A 315 -11.45 14.56 4.09
N ASP A 316 -12.09 15.70 3.80
CA ASP A 316 -11.82 16.98 4.46
C ASP A 316 -12.90 17.22 5.53
N VAL A 317 -12.50 17.41 6.79
CA VAL A 317 -13.43 17.75 7.88
C VAL A 317 -13.78 19.22 7.77
N VAL A 318 -15.05 19.51 7.59
CA VAL A 318 -15.59 20.86 7.44
C VAL A 318 -16.34 21.25 8.71
N THR A 319 -15.95 22.36 9.31
CA THR A 319 -16.62 22.95 10.47
C THR A 319 -17.12 24.33 10.09
N VAL A 320 -18.40 24.47 9.84
CA VAL A 320 -19.06 25.73 9.45
C VAL A 320 -20.19 26.01 10.43
N THR A 321 -20.00 27.01 11.30
CA THR A 321 -21.04 27.43 12.24
C THR A 321 -22.17 28.15 11.48
N PRO A 322 -23.47 27.82 11.67
CA PRO A 322 -24.04 26.94 12.71
C PRO A 322 -24.25 25.46 12.29
N LEU A 323 -23.74 25.00 11.16
CA LEU A 323 -23.90 23.62 10.71
C LEU A 323 -23.08 22.64 11.56
N PRO A 324 -23.55 21.39 11.72
CA PRO A 324 -22.75 20.34 12.35
C PRO A 324 -21.49 20.06 11.53
N THR A 325 -20.41 19.70 12.22
CA THR A 325 -19.18 19.22 11.56
C THR A 325 -19.50 18.00 10.67
N HIS A 326 -19.09 18.06 9.43
CA HIS A 326 -19.28 17.00 8.44
C HIS A 326 -17.98 16.80 7.64
N ARG A 327 -17.97 15.77 6.79
CA ARG A 327 -16.83 15.47 5.91
C ARG A 327 -17.25 15.61 4.47
N ASP A 328 -16.40 16.27 3.70
CA ASP A 328 -16.49 16.36 2.25
C ASP A 328 -15.45 15.44 1.61
N LEU A 329 -15.74 14.87 0.46
CA LEU A 329 -14.85 14.01 -0.27
C LEU A 329 -14.19 14.75 -1.44
N HIS A 330 -12.89 14.60 -1.55
CA HIS A 330 -12.08 15.15 -2.64
C HIS A 330 -11.22 14.05 -3.28
N VAL A 331 -10.80 14.32 -4.52
CA VAL A 331 -9.98 13.39 -5.29
C VAL A 331 -8.98 14.13 -6.16
N ARG A 332 -7.82 13.49 -6.41
CA ARG A 332 -6.76 14.01 -7.26
C ARG A 332 -6.01 12.86 -7.93
N ALA A 333 -5.62 13.04 -9.20
CA ALA A 333 -4.68 12.15 -9.86
C ALA A 333 -3.24 12.54 -9.50
N VAL A 334 -2.38 11.54 -9.32
CA VAL A 334 -1.00 11.69 -8.83
C VAL A 334 -0.06 10.82 -9.65
N THR A 335 1.02 11.42 -10.15
CA THR A 335 2.15 10.70 -10.76
C THR A 335 3.44 11.01 -9.99
N PRO A 336 4.56 10.33 -10.25
CA PRO A 336 5.82 10.66 -9.60
C PRO A 336 6.31 12.11 -9.82
N THR A 337 5.83 12.78 -10.86
CA THR A 337 6.31 14.12 -11.26
C THR A 337 5.21 15.17 -11.32
N VAL A 338 3.94 14.79 -11.38
CA VAL A 338 2.83 15.72 -11.58
C VAL A 338 1.68 15.41 -10.63
N LEU A 339 1.14 16.46 -10.03
CA LEU A 339 -0.15 16.45 -9.33
C LEU A 339 -1.24 17.03 -10.25
N GLY A 340 -2.32 16.29 -10.43
CA GLY A 340 -3.54 16.81 -11.03
C GLY A 340 -4.22 17.85 -10.15
N THR A 341 -5.25 18.50 -10.64
CA THR A 341 -6.07 19.41 -9.85
C THR A 341 -6.97 18.66 -8.88
N THR A 342 -7.19 19.22 -7.70
CA THR A 342 -8.17 18.70 -6.73
C THR A 342 -9.59 18.83 -7.31
N PHE A 343 -10.34 17.72 -7.31
CA PHE A 343 -11.71 17.64 -7.76
C PHE A 343 -12.65 17.33 -6.60
N PRO A 344 -13.74 18.09 -6.41
CA PRO A 344 -14.73 17.82 -5.37
C PRO A 344 -15.58 16.59 -5.77
N LEU A 345 -15.40 15.48 -5.06
CA LEU A 345 -16.08 14.23 -5.35
C LEU A 345 -17.52 14.21 -4.81
N ALA A 346 -17.68 14.49 -3.53
CA ALA A 346 -18.96 14.66 -2.86
C ALA A 346 -18.82 15.78 -1.83
N ILE A 347 -19.61 16.83 -2.00
CA ILE A 347 -19.64 17.99 -1.13
C ILE A 347 -21.10 18.27 -0.81
N SER A 348 -21.47 18.15 0.46
CA SER A 348 -22.83 18.39 0.92
C SER A 348 -22.84 18.79 2.40
N SER A 349 -24.01 19.13 2.92
CA SER A 349 -24.17 19.34 4.36
C SER A 349 -24.32 18.04 5.15
N ALA A 350 -24.31 16.90 4.48
CA ALA A 350 -24.32 15.59 5.11
C ALA A 350 -22.88 15.10 5.37
N ASP A 351 -22.72 14.14 6.24
CA ASP A 351 -21.42 13.57 6.60
C ASP A 351 -21.08 12.40 5.68
N GLU A 352 -20.16 12.61 4.73
CA GLU A 352 -19.63 11.56 3.85
C GLU A 352 -18.47 10.84 4.51
N GLN A 353 -18.65 9.55 4.82
CA GLN A 353 -17.67 8.74 5.53
C GLN A 353 -17.48 7.36 4.89
N GLY A 354 -16.54 6.56 5.39
CA GLY A 354 -16.32 5.20 4.90
C GLY A 354 -15.91 5.14 3.43
N LEU A 355 -15.15 6.14 2.96
CA LEU A 355 -14.66 6.22 1.58
C LEU A 355 -13.84 4.98 1.23
N GLU A 356 -14.17 4.36 0.09
CA GLU A 356 -13.43 3.28 -0.53
C GLU A 356 -13.36 3.48 -2.04
N MET A 357 -12.25 3.04 -2.64
CA MET A 357 -12.01 3.19 -4.06
C MET A 357 -11.23 1.99 -4.60
N ALA A 358 -11.58 1.55 -5.79
CA ALA A 358 -10.85 0.50 -6.49
C ALA A 358 -10.74 0.80 -7.98
N SER A 359 -9.64 0.40 -8.58
CA SER A 359 -9.48 0.44 -10.02
C SER A 359 -10.47 -0.51 -10.68
N ASN A 360 -11.10 -0.03 -11.73
CA ASN A 360 -11.94 -0.80 -12.63
C ASN A 360 -11.12 -1.12 -13.89
N ALA A 361 -9.92 -1.68 -13.67
CA ALA A 361 -8.94 -1.81 -14.72
C ALA A 361 -9.32 -2.91 -15.71
N THR A 362 -9.83 -2.49 -16.85
CA THR A 362 -9.38 -3.05 -18.12
C THR A 362 -8.20 -2.18 -18.59
N GLU A 363 -7.27 -2.73 -19.33
CA GLU A 363 -6.13 -1.99 -19.91
C GLU A 363 -6.54 -0.75 -20.73
N SER A 364 -7.82 -0.56 -20.98
CA SER A 364 -8.41 0.51 -21.79
C SER A 364 -9.26 1.52 -21.01
N SER A 365 -9.54 1.32 -19.71
CA SER A 365 -10.43 2.21 -18.94
C SER A 365 -9.67 3.01 -17.89
N SER A 366 -9.94 4.33 -17.86
CA SER A 366 -9.48 5.22 -16.78
C SER A 366 -10.46 5.32 -15.62
N ASP A 367 -11.43 4.40 -15.55
CA ASP A 367 -12.54 4.47 -14.61
C ASP A 367 -12.16 3.84 -13.26
N LEU A 368 -12.51 4.52 -12.17
CA LEU A 368 -12.33 4.02 -10.83
C LEU A 368 -13.68 4.02 -10.10
N LEU A 369 -14.06 2.88 -9.60
CA LEU A 369 -15.28 2.78 -8.81
C LEU A 369 -15.03 3.29 -7.40
N THR A 370 -15.88 4.21 -6.94
CA THR A 370 -15.75 4.86 -5.64
C THR A 370 -17.05 4.75 -4.88
N LEU A 371 -16.95 4.42 -3.60
CA LEU A 371 -18.04 4.21 -2.68
C LEU A 371 -17.84 5.05 -1.40
N TRP A 372 -18.94 5.53 -0.81
CA TRP A 372 -18.91 6.13 0.52
C TRP A 372 -20.24 5.90 1.24
N ILE A 373 -20.23 6.10 2.55
CA ILE A 373 -21.40 6.01 3.40
C ILE A 373 -21.88 7.41 3.75
N GLN A 374 -23.17 7.67 3.54
CA GLN A 374 -23.84 8.91 3.92
C GLN A 374 -25.17 8.56 4.56
N ALA A 375 -25.38 9.01 5.80
CA ALA A 375 -26.58 8.72 6.58
C ALA A 375 -26.89 7.20 6.70
N GLY A 376 -25.86 6.35 6.74
CA GLY A 376 -25.99 4.90 6.82
C GLY A 376 -26.33 4.18 5.51
N TYR A 377 -26.42 4.91 4.39
CA TYR A 377 -26.58 4.34 3.04
C TYR A 377 -25.27 4.40 2.29
N VAL A 378 -25.06 3.47 1.35
CA VAL A 378 -23.88 3.49 0.48
C VAL A 378 -24.22 4.22 -0.82
N TYR A 379 -23.41 5.19 -1.14
CA TYR A 379 -23.41 5.91 -2.41
C TYR A 379 -22.23 5.48 -3.27
N GLN A 380 -22.39 5.59 -4.58
CA GLN A 380 -21.35 5.25 -5.53
C GLN A 380 -21.28 6.22 -6.69
N THR A 381 -20.09 6.34 -7.26
CA THR A 381 -19.82 7.00 -8.53
C THR A 381 -18.59 6.38 -9.18
N THR A 382 -18.43 6.60 -10.48
CA THR A 382 -17.20 6.27 -11.20
C THR A 382 -16.41 7.55 -11.41
N ILE A 383 -15.14 7.55 -10.96
CA ILE A 383 -14.17 8.60 -11.25
C ILE A 383 -13.55 8.31 -12.60
N THR A 384 -13.41 9.33 -13.43
CA THR A 384 -12.69 9.30 -14.71
C THR A 384 -11.46 10.18 -14.64
N VAL A 385 -10.38 9.80 -15.30
CA VAL A 385 -9.13 10.59 -15.35
C VAL A 385 -8.79 10.92 -16.80
N SER A 386 -8.68 12.21 -17.09
CA SER A 386 -8.30 12.69 -18.43
C SER A 386 -6.81 12.53 -18.70
N ALA A 387 -6.40 12.72 -19.95
CA ALA A 387 -4.97 12.71 -20.32
C ALA A 387 -4.17 13.85 -19.66
N SER A 388 -4.82 14.93 -19.24
CA SER A 388 -4.22 16.04 -18.48
C SER A 388 -4.25 15.82 -16.96
N LEU A 389 -4.56 14.60 -16.50
CA LEU A 389 -4.70 14.24 -15.08
C LEU A 389 -5.82 15.00 -14.33
N ALA A 390 -6.77 15.57 -15.05
CA ALA A 390 -7.96 16.14 -14.43
C ALA A 390 -8.95 15.00 -14.11
N CYS A 391 -9.41 14.98 -12.85
CA CYS A 391 -10.45 14.06 -12.42
C CYS A 391 -11.83 14.60 -12.77
N GLY A 392 -12.77 13.70 -13.10
CA GLY A 392 -14.18 13.93 -13.25
C GLY A 392 -14.95 12.78 -12.61
N ARG A 393 -16.28 12.87 -12.56
CA ARG A 393 -17.11 11.77 -12.06
C ARG A 393 -18.40 11.62 -12.88
N THR A 394 -18.96 10.43 -12.88
CA THR A 394 -20.31 10.15 -13.36
C THR A 394 -21.36 10.61 -12.34
N ALA A 395 -22.65 10.42 -12.68
CA ALA A 395 -23.71 10.67 -11.71
C ALA A 395 -23.54 9.82 -10.45
N VAL A 396 -23.95 10.38 -9.31
CA VAL A 396 -23.93 9.68 -8.02
C VAL A 396 -25.22 8.90 -7.86
N TYR A 397 -25.11 7.67 -7.45
CA TYR A 397 -26.24 6.77 -7.19
C TYR A 397 -26.19 6.24 -5.78
N SER A 398 -27.36 6.07 -5.14
CA SER A 398 -27.45 5.21 -3.96
C SER A 398 -27.26 3.77 -4.39
N SER A 399 -26.26 3.10 -3.86
CA SER A 399 -25.94 1.72 -4.25
C SER A 399 -26.79 0.70 -3.50
N THR A 400 -27.43 1.08 -2.40
CA THR A 400 -28.27 0.18 -1.60
C THR A 400 -29.55 0.88 -1.14
N SER A 401 -30.63 0.11 -1.02
CA SER A 401 -31.82 0.51 -0.27
C SER A 401 -31.75 0.16 1.22
N ILE A 402 -30.62 -0.40 1.66
CA ILE A 402 -30.40 -0.91 3.02
C ILE A 402 -29.71 0.19 3.81
N SER A 403 -30.27 0.53 4.95
CA SER A 403 -29.72 1.47 5.92
C SER A 403 -28.92 0.76 7.00
N GLY A 404 -28.15 1.53 7.79
CA GLY A 404 -27.38 1.00 8.92
C GLY A 404 -26.07 0.36 8.52
N ILE A 405 -25.52 0.73 7.36
CA ILE A 405 -24.19 0.31 6.95
C ILE A 405 -23.13 1.09 7.74
N THR A 406 -22.19 0.38 8.36
CA THR A 406 -21.12 0.95 9.19
C THR A 406 -19.75 0.90 8.52
N ALA A 407 -19.52 -0.06 7.61
CA ALA A 407 -18.31 -0.13 6.81
C ALA A 407 -18.61 -0.71 5.43
N VAL A 408 -17.80 -0.32 4.47
CA VAL A 408 -17.82 -0.84 3.10
C VAL A 408 -16.40 -1.18 2.68
N ARG A 409 -16.24 -2.24 1.86
CA ARG A 409 -15.01 -2.58 1.15
C ARG A 409 -15.34 -2.91 -0.28
N ILE A 410 -14.39 -2.61 -1.15
CA ILE A 410 -14.49 -2.92 -2.57
C ILE A 410 -13.22 -3.63 -3.02
N SER A 411 -13.38 -4.70 -3.80
CA SER A 411 -12.28 -5.39 -4.44
C SER A 411 -11.82 -4.65 -5.69
N ARG A 412 -10.60 -4.91 -6.09
CA ARG A 412 -10.13 -4.55 -7.44
C ARG A 412 -10.81 -5.43 -8.49
N SER A 413 -10.89 -4.94 -9.73
CA SER A 413 -11.13 -5.76 -10.91
C SER A 413 -9.80 -6.20 -11.51
N GLY A 414 -9.70 -7.44 -11.98
CA GLY A 414 -8.39 -8.04 -12.37
C GLY A 414 -7.94 -7.75 -13.80
N GLY A 415 -8.47 -6.75 -14.50
CA GLY A 415 -8.09 -6.44 -15.87
C GLY A 415 -8.76 -7.33 -16.93
N VAL A 416 -9.31 -8.50 -16.56
CA VAL A 416 -9.99 -9.43 -17.49
C VAL A 416 -11.47 -9.09 -17.63
N ALA A 417 -12.08 -8.54 -16.58
CA ALA A 417 -13.49 -8.17 -16.58
C ALA A 417 -13.74 -7.05 -15.57
N ASN A 418 -14.62 -6.09 -15.91
CA ASN A 418 -15.04 -4.98 -15.06
C ASN A 418 -15.94 -5.46 -13.90
N ARG A 419 -15.43 -6.37 -13.06
CA ARG A 419 -16.17 -6.95 -11.95
C ARG A 419 -15.51 -6.63 -10.63
N ASN A 420 -16.24 -5.94 -9.78
CA ASN A 420 -15.84 -5.63 -8.42
C ASN A 420 -16.82 -6.30 -7.46
N LEU A 421 -16.32 -6.93 -6.42
CA LEU A 421 -17.11 -7.35 -5.29
C LEU A 421 -17.13 -6.24 -4.25
N VAL A 422 -18.30 -5.90 -3.75
CA VAL A 422 -18.48 -4.99 -2.63
C VAL A 422 -18.97 -5.78 -1.42
N ALA A 423 -18.37 -5.54 -0.26
CA ALA A 423 -18.81 -6.07 1.02
C ALA A 423 -19.23 -4.94 1.95
N TYR A 424 -20.38 -5.08 2.56
CA TYR A 424 -20.98 -4.14 3.50
C TYR A 424 -21.02 -4.79 4.89
N LEU A 425 -20.67 -4.03 5.92
CA LEU A 425 -20.88 -4.40 7.31
C LEU A 425 -22.07 -3.61 7.86
N THR A 426 -23.05 -4.28 8.40
CA THR A 426 -24.22 -3.65 9.01
C THR A 426 -23.96 -3.29 10.48
N SER A 427 -24.77 -2.41 11.05
CA SER A 427 -24.75 -2.10 12.48
C SER A 427 -25.12 -3.31 13.37
N GLY A 428 -25.77 -4.32 12.80
CA GLY A 428 -26.05 -5.60 13.45
C GLY A 428 -24.88 -6.57 13.44
N GLY A 429 -23.79 -6.24 12.71
CA GLY A 429 -22.63 -7.12 12.58
C GLY A 429 -22.77 -8.17 11.49
N ASP A 430 -23.73 -8.03 10.57
CA ASP A 430 -23.86 -8.92 9.42
C ASP A 430 -23.02 -8.42 8.25
N ILE A 431 -22.51 -9.34 7.44
CA ILE A 431 -21.82 -9.04 6.19
C ILE A 431 -22.80 -9.25 5.04
N MET A 432 -22.87 -8.25 4.16
CA MET A 432 -23.57 -8.34 2.90
C MET A 432 -22.60 -8.19 1.76
N THR A 433 -22.73 -8.99 0.71
CA THR A 433 -21.89 -8.90 -0.48
C THR A 433 -22.72 -8.61 -1.73
N ARG A 434 -22.17 -7.83 -2.65
CA ARG A 434 -22.78 -7.50 -3.93
C ARG A 434 -21.74 -7.49 -5.04
N LEU A 435 -22.04 -8.19 -6.12
CA LEU A 435 -21.22 -8.14 -7.33
C LEU A 435 -21.65 -6.96 -8.22
N LEU A 436 -20.69 -6.16 -8.63
CA LEU A 436 -20.84 -5.10 -9.62
C LEU A 436 -20.13 -5.55 -10.89
N ASP A 437 -20.88 -5.69 -11.99
CA ASP A 437 -20.39 -6.11 -13.31
C ASP A 437 -20.64 -4.97 -14.30
N GLY A 438 -19.74 -3.98 -14.32
CA GLY A 438 -19.83 -2.76 -15.15
C GLY A 438 -21.01 -1.85 -14.85
N VAL A 439 -22.18 -2.42 -14.60
CA VAL A 439 -23.43 -1.75 -14.22
C VAL A 439 -23.95 -2.40 -12.93
N ILE A 440 -24.56 -1.61 -12.06
CA ILE A 440 -25.16 -2.11 -10.83
C ILE A 440 -26.18 -3.21 -11.16
N GLN A 441 -25.84 -4.46 -10.88
CA GLN A 441 -26.82 -5.53 -10.96
C GLN A 441 -27.56 -5.69 -9.63
N SER A 442 -28.86 -5.48 -9.63
CA SER A 442 -29.71 -5.46 -8.45
C SER A 442 -29.92 -6.81 -7.75
N ASN A 443 -29.56 -7.94 -8.38
CA ASN A 443 -30.02 -9.26 -7.98
C ASN A 443 -28.97 -10.17 -7.32
N SER A 444 -27.75 -9.68 -7.06
CA SER A 444 -26.67 -10.51 -6.53
C SER A 444 -26.27 -10.19 -5.08
N THR A 445 -27.17 -9.60 -4.31
CA THR A 445 -26.91 -9.34 -2.89
C THR A 445 -27.06 -10.62 -2.10
N GLN A 446 -26.01 -11.00 -1.36
CA GLN A 446 -26.04 -12.12 -0.42
C GLN A 446 -25.76 -11.60 0.98
N THR A 447 -26.48 -12.11 1.95
CA THR A 447 -26.31 -11.73 3.37
C THR A 447 -25.73 -12.90 4.15
N TRP A 448 -24.70 -12.62 4.92
CA TRP A 448 -23.99 -13.55 5.75
C TRP A 448 -24.32 -13.22 7.20
N TYR A 449 -25.13 -14.05 7.83
CA TYR A 449 -25.41 -13.94 9.24
C TYR A 449 -24.29 -14.66 10.00
N GLY A 450 -23.52 -13.93 10.76
CA GLY A 450 -22.57 -14.53 11.69
C GLY A 450 -23.31 -15.22 12.83
N VAL A 451 -22.81 -16.37 13.30
CA VAL A 451 -23.19 -16.91 14.61
C VAL A 451 -22.90 -15.85 15.69
N ARG A 452 -22.04 -14.90 15.35
CA ARG A 452 -21.64 -13.73 16.16
C ARG A 452 -21.35 -12.54 15.24
N PRO A 453 -21.48 -11.31 15.75
CA PRO A 453 -21.30 -10.11 14.95
C PRO A 453 -19.87 -10.01 14.43
N TYR A 454 -19.75 -9.65 13.16
CA TYR A 454 -18.51 -9.22 12.54
C TYR A 454 -18.22 -7.77 12.90
N THR A 455 -16.94 -7.42 13.06
CA THR A 455 -16.53 -6.06 13.51
C THR A 455 -15.63 -5.31 12.53
N SER A 456 -14.97 -6.03 11.63
CA SER A 456 -14.16 -5.40 10.57
C SER A 456 -14.10 -6.28 9.33
N LEU A 457 -13.78 -5.67 8.19
CA LEU A 457 -13.72 -6.31 6.88
C LEU A 457 -12.43 -5.98 6.16
N ALA A 458 -11.92 -6.95 5.41
CA ALA A 458 -10.94 -6.77 4.34
C ALA A 458 -11.38 -7.56 3.11
N LEU A 459 -11.19 -7.02 1.93
CA LEU A 459 -11.62 -7.64 0.69
C LEU A 459 -10.65 -7.29 -0.43
N ASP A 460 -10.25 -8.29 -1.19
CA ASP A 460 -9.56 -8.10 -2.47
C ASP A 460 -10.00 -9.14 -3.49
N GLY A 461 -9.67 -8.93 -4.77
CA GLY A 461 -10.09 -9.79 -5.85
C GLY A 461 -9.36 -9.54 -7.16
N ASP A 462 -9.63 -10.41 -8.15
CA ASP A 462 -9.07 -10.36 -9.50
C ASP A 462 -10.14 -10.24 -10.61
N GLY A 463 -11.39 -9.91 -10.23
CA GLY A 463 -12.53 -9.82 -11.14
C GLY A 463 -13.25 -11.14 -11.42
N GLU A 464 -12.68 -12.28 -11.03
CA GLU A 464 -13.29 -13.61 -11.12
C GLU A 464 -13.29 -14.34 -9.79
N ASN A 465 -12.32 -14.05 -8.95
CA ASN A 465 -12.16 -14.64 -7.61
C ASN A 465 -12.03 -13.52 -6.59
N TRP A 466 -12.59 -13.75 -5.40
CA TRP A 466 -12.54 -12.78 -4.31
C TRP A 466 -12.27 -13.48 -3.00
N PHE A 467 -11.45 -12.86 -2.17
CA PHE A 467 -11.12 -13.28 -0.83
C PHE A 467 -11.55 -12.19 0.14
N LEU A 468 -12.45 -12.54 1.07
CA LEU A 468 -12.92 -11.68 2.13
C LEU A 468 -12.42 -12.23 3.46
N ALA A 469 -11.80 -11.37 4.26
CA ALA A 469 -11.48 -11.65 5.65
C ALA A 469 -12.26 -10.73 6.59
N ALA A 470 -12.70 -11.26 7.72
CA ALA A 470 -13.45 -10.50 8.70
C ALA A 470 -13.00 -10.86 10.12
N THR A 471 -13.10 -9.89 11.02
CA THR A 471 -12.94 -10.12 12.45
C THR A 471 -14.27 -10.57 13.05
N MET A 472 -14.27 -11.64 13.81
CA MET A 472 -15.43 -12.20 14.50
C MET A 472 -15.07 -12.52 15.94
N LEU A 473 -15.99 -12.33 16.89
CA LEU A 473 -15.76 -12.68 18.30
C LEU A 473 -15.44 -14.18 18.46
N GLU A 474 -14.41 -14.51 19.23
CA GLU A 474 -14.03 -15.89 19.58
C GLU A 474 -15.17 -16.61 20.31
N VAL A 475 -15.29 -17.93 20.09
CA VAL A 475 -16.30 -18.76 20.77
C VAL A 475 -16.06 -18.79 22.28
N GLY A 476 -17.05 -18.34 23.05
CA GLY A 476 -16.96 -18.28 24.53
C GLY A 476 -16.37 -16.98 25.08
N SER A 477 -15.91 -16.07 24.20
CA SER A 477 -15.36 -14.77 24.60
C SER A 477 -16.32 -13.61 24.32
N THR A 478 -16.21 -12.55 25.11
CA THR A 478 -16.89 -11.28 24.89
C THR A 478 -15.93 -10.19 24.41
N THR A 479 -14.64 -10.46 24.40
CA THR A 479 -13.59 -9.48 24.13
C THR A 479 -12.53 -9.96 23.14
N LEU A 480 -12.34 -11.26 22.98
CA LEU A 480 -11.36 -11.84 22.07
C LEU A 480 -11.97 -12.04 20.67
N ASN A 481 -11.17 -11.85 19.66
CA ASN A 481 -11.59 -11.98 18.28
C ASN A 481 -10.69 -12.96 17.54
N ASP A 482 -11.31 -13.67 16.59
CA ASP A 482 -10.66 -14.48 15.57
C ASP A 482 -10.82 -13.85 14.19
N ILE A 483 -10.00 -14.28 13.23
CA ILE A 483 -10.16 -13.90 11.84
C ILE A 483 -10.77 -15.06 11.07
N VAL A 484 -11.86 -14.79 10.39
CA VAL A 484 -12.53 -15.71 9.48
C VAL A 484 -12.39 -15.26 8.04
N GLY A 485 -12.41 -16.22 7.12
CA GLY A 485 -12.33 -15.96 5.68
C GLY A 485 -13.45 -16.60 4.89
N MET A 486 -13.75 -16.00 3.75
CA MET A 486 -14.70 -16.48 2.76
C MET A 486 -14.12 -16.30 1.38
N THR A 487 -14.33 -17.24 0.48
CA THR A 487 -13.97 -17.07 -0.92
C THR A 487 -15.19 -17.10 -1.82
N PHE A 488 -15.11 -16.30 -2.88
CA PHE A 488 -16.17 -16.17 -3.86
C PHE A 488 -15.59 -16.39 -5.26
N GLY A 489 -16.43 -16.83 -6.19
CA GLY A 489 -16.10 -16.96 -7.58
C GLY A 489 -17.22 -16.46 -8.47
N TRP A 490 -16.86 -15.96 -9.65
CA TRP A 490 -17.84 -15.59 -10.68
C TRP A 490 -18.35 -16.82 -11.42
N ARG A 491 -19.62 -16.83 -11.73
CA ARG A 491 -20.28 -17.86 -12.56
C ARG A 491 -20.89 -17.23 -13.81
N GLN A 492 -20.80 -17.91 -14.93
CA GLN A 492 -21.21 -17.43 -16.26
C GLN A 492 -22.66 -16.89 -16.39
N ALA A 493 -23.50 -17.10 -15.42
CA ALA A 493 -24.88 -16.58 -15.39
C ALA A 493 -25.00 -15.21 -14.70
N GLY A 494 -23.89 -14.49 -14.46
CA GLY A 494 -23.89 -13.20 -13.78
C GLY A 494 -24.10 -13.26 -12.27
N ASN A 495 -23.99 -14.44 -11.67
CA ASN A 495 -24.19 -14.65 -10.24
C ASN A 495 -22.88 -14.84 -9.50
N LEU A 496 -22.78 -14.19 -8.36
CA LEU A 496 -21.73 -14.44 -7.38
C LEU A 496 -22.01 -15.77 -6.65
N HIS A 497 -21.00 -16.61 -6.56
CA HIS A 497 -21.08 -17.86 -5.82
C HIS A 497 -20.03 -17.93 -4.72
N VAL A 498 -20.46 -18.35 -3.55
CA VAL A 498 -19.58 -18.71 -2.44
C VAL A 498 -18.90 -20.01 -2.80
N ARG A 499 -17.58 -20.00 -2.82
CA ARG A 499 -16.78 -21.23 -2.93
C ARG A 499 -16.55 -21.85 -1.57
N GLN A 500 -16.22 -21.00 -0.59
CA GLN A 500 -15.99 -21.38 0.78
C GLN A 500 -16.81 -20.50 1.71
N ASN A 501 -17.61 -21.10 2.57
CA ASN A 501 -18.27 -20.40 3.67
C ASN A 501 -17.26 -19.92 4.70
N ALA A 502 -17.72 -19.06 5.62
CA ALA A 502 -16.89 -18.53 6.69
C ALA A 502 -16.13 -19.66 7.41
N THR A 503 -14.82 -19.60 7.30
CA THR A 503 -13.88 -20.54 7.91
C THR A 503 -12.91 -19.76 8.77
N THR A 504 -12.56 -20.27 9.94
CA THR A 504 -11.56 -19.62 10.79
C THR A 504 -10.19 -19.72 10.12
N LEU A 505 -9.59 -18.58 9.86
CA LEU A 505 -8.26 -18.46 9.25
C LEU A 505 -7.18 -18.36 10.32
N VAL A 506 -7.46 -17.60 11.37
CA VAL A 506 -6.56 -17.36 12.50
C VAL A 506 -7.37 -17.46 13.78
N ALA A 507 -6.93 -18.34 14.68
CA ALA A 507 -7.46 -18.49 16.02
C ALA A 507 -6.29 -18.73 16.98
N ASN A 508 -5.97 -17.73 17.77
CA ASN A 508 -4.93 -17.83 18.80
C ASN A 508 -5.62 -17.77 20.18
N PRO A 509 -5.78 -18.91 20.88
CA PRO A 509 -6.50 -18.93 22.15
C PRO A 509 -5.96 -17.91 23.15
N GLY A 510 -6.84 -17.05 23.64
CA GLY A 510 -6.50 -16.00 24.60
C GLY A 510 -5.79 -14.78 24.02
N VAL A 511 -5.65 -14.68 22.70
CA VAL A 511 -5.02 -13.55 22.01
C VAL A 511 -6.05 -12.90 21.09
N GLN A 512 -6.06 -11.59 21.04
CA GLN A 512 -6.94 -10.85 20.15
C GLN A 512 -6.32 -10.76 18.75
N ASP A 513 -7.01 -11.33 17.74
CA ASP A 513 -6.67 -11.21 16.34
C ASP A 513 -7.71 -10.31 15.65
N HIS A 514 -7.29 -9.17 15.09
CA HIS A 514 -8.22 -8.17 14.57
C HIS A 514 -7.61 -7.34 13.43
N ARG A 515 -8.45 -6.49 12.79
CA ARG A 515 -8.07 -5.59 11.69
C ARG A 515 -7.34 -6.29 10.55
N PRO A 516 -7.96 -7.29 9.91
CA PRO A 516 -7.36 -7.96 8.77
C PRO A 516 -7.17 -6.98 7.61
N THR A 517 -6.15 -7.23 6.81
CA THR A 517 -6.00 -6.73 5.45
C THR A 517 -5.63 -7.87 4.52
N VAL A 518 -6.09 -7.79 3.29
CA VAL A 518 -5.89 -8.85 2.28
C VAL A 518 -5.32 -8.23 1.02
N ALA A 519 -4.35 -8.92 0.43
CA ALA A 519 -3.87 -8.63 -0.91
C ALA A 519 -3.91 -9.92 -1.73
N MET A 520 -4.63 -9.93 -2.84
CA MET A 520 -4.68 -11.06 -3.75
C MET A 520 -3.70 -10.89 -4.89
N SER A 521 -2.88 -11.90 -5.11
CA SER A 521 -2.12 -12.12 -6.34
C SER A 521 -2.96 -12.95 -7.32
N GLY A 522 -2.39 -13.26 -8.49
CA GLY A 522 -3.01 -14.19 -9.44
C GLY A 522 -3.15 -15.63 -8.91
N ARG A 523 -2.48 -15.99 -7.81
CA ARG A 523 -2.42 -17.35 -7.26
C ARG A 523 -2.83 -17.43 -5.79
N ASN A 524 -2.39 -16.50 -4.97
CA ASN A 524 -2.51 -16.57 -3.52
C ASN A 524 -3.16 -15.31 -2.95
N ALA A 525 -3.69 -15.43 -1.74
CA ALA A 525 -4.09 -14.31 -0.91
C ALA A 525 -3.12 -14.17 0.26
N VAL A 526 -2.56 -12.98 0.43
CA VAL A 526 -1.75 -12.62 1.60
C VAL A 526 -2.67 -11.96 2.59
N LEU A 527 -2.81 -12.56 3.77
CA LEU A 527 -3.56 -12.02 4.89
C LEU A 527 -2.57 -11.48 5.92
N ALA A 528 -2.73 -10.21 6.29
CA ALA A 528 -2.06 -9.64 7.43
C ALA A 528 -3.08 -9.13 8.44
N TRP A 529 -2.74 -9.15 9.74
CA TRP A 529 -3.63 -8.75 10.81
C TRP A 529 -2.87 -8.20 12.00
N THR A 530 -3.59 -7.48 12.86
CA THR A 530 -3.08 -7.06 14.15
C THR A 530 -3.35 -8.16 15.19
N GLN A 531 -2.31 -8.57 15.91
CA GLN A 531 -2.36 -9.56 16.98
C GLN A 531 -2.07 -8.90 18.33
N GLY A 532 -2.87 -9.16 19.34
CA GLY A 532 -2.73 -8.61 20.68
C GLY A 532 -3.62 -7.39 20.95
N SER A 533 -3.84 -7.08 22.21
CA SER A 533 -4.68 -5.96 22.67
C SER A 533 -3.87 -4.76 23.16
N THR A 534 -2.95 -4.96 24.07
CA THR A 534 -2.10 -3.91 24.67
C THR A 534 -0.74 -3.84 23.99
N THR A 535 -0.12 -5.00 23.78
CA THR A 535 1.07 -5.13 22.95
C THR A 535 0.62 -5.72 21.63
N GLN A 536 0.74 -4.95 20.56
CA GLN A 536 0.27 -5.34 19.24
C GLN A 536 1.43 -5.75 18.36
N HIS A 537 1.22 -6.84 17.63
CA HIS A 537 2.14 -7.39 16.64
C HIS A 537 1.44 -7.47 15.29
N LEU A 538 2.21 -7.52 14.23
CA LEU A 538 1.71 -7.80 12.90
C LEU A 538 1.83 -9.30 12.62
N GLY A 539 0.71 -10.00 12.47
CA GLY A 539 0.65 -11.35 11.95
C GLY A 539 0.52 -11.34 10.43
N LEU A 540 1.16 -12.30 9.76
CA LEU A 540 1.11 -12.46 8.31
C LEU A 540 1.07 -13.93 7.94
N ARG A 541 0.25 -14.28 6.96
CA ARG A 541 0.17 -15.63 6.39
C ARG A 541 -0.35 -15.60 4.95
N THR A 542 0.12 -16.56 4.15
CA THR A 542 -0.38 -16.78 2.79
C THR A 542 -1.46 -17.86 2.79
N PHE A 543 -2.47 -17.68 1.95
CA PHE A 543 -3.58 -18.61 1.74
C PHE A 543 -3.78 -18.86 0.25
N GLY A 544 -4.24 -20.08 -0.09
CA GLY A 544 -4.79 -20.35 -1.41
C GLY A 544 -6.10 -19.58 -1.57
N GLN A 545 -6.21 -18.78 -2.61
CA GLN A 545 -7.36 -17.89 -2.80
C GLN A 545 -8.66 -18.63 -3.13
N SER A 546 -8.60 -19.87 -3.62
CA SER A 546 -9.80 -20.61 -4.04
C SER A 546 -10.52 -21.31 -2.90
N LEU A 547 -9.80 -21.80 -1.91
CA LEU A 547 -10.33 -22.66 -0.85
C LEU A 547 -10.09 -22.14 0.57
N CYS A 548 -9.58 -20.94 0.75
CA CYS A 548 -9.13 -20.42 2.06
C CYS A 548 -8.17 -21.39 2.81
N ALA A 549 -7.52 -22.28 2.08
CA ALA A 549 -6.56 -23.19 2.68
C ALA A 549 -5.27 -22.42 3.00
N PRO A 550 -4.75 -22.49 4.24
CA PRO A 550 -3.48 -21.89 4.55
C PRO A 550 -2.39 -22.57 3.72
N CYS A 551 -1.55 -21.77 3.08
CA CYS A 551 -0.28 -22.26 2.60
C CYS A 551 0.59 -22.61 3.82
N GLU A 552 1.46 -23.60 3.69
CA GLU A 552 2.22 -24.12 4.84
C GLU A 552 3.34 -23.17 5.33
N ASP A 553 3.33 -21.93 4.86
CA ASP A 553 4.21 -20.91 5.38
C ASP A 553 3.99 -20.68 6.89
N PRO A 554 5.05 -20.60 7.69
CA PRO A 554 4.89 -20.26 9.10
C PRO A 554 4.26 -18.88 9.23
N ILE A 555 3.45 -18.68 10.27
CA ILE A 555 2.94 -17.35 10.60
C ILE A 555 4.15 -16.46 10.89
N ALA A 556 4.39 -15.46 10.06
CA ALA A 556 5.40 -14.46 10.34
C ALA A 556 4.80 -13.45 11.33
N VAL A 557 5.48 -13.25 12.46
CA VAL A 557 5.11 -12.24 13.45
C VAL A 557 6.18 -11.17 13.46
N PHE A 558 5.82 -9.96 13.07
CA PHE A 558 6.73 -8.83 13.08
C PHE A 558 6.68 -8.17 14.46
N THR A 559 7.81 -8.23 15.15
CA THR A 559 8.03 -7.52 16.42
C THR A 559 9.00 -6.38 16.18
N GLY A 560 8.70 -5.16 16.63
CA GLY A 560 9.63 -4.03 16.51
C GLY A 560 10.91 -4.23 17.34
N ALA A 561 11.89 -3.38 17.07
CA ALA A 561 13.16 -3.36 17.80
C ALA A 561 12.97 -3.17 19.33
N SER A 562 11.89 -2.59 19.76
CA SER A 562 11.47 -2.44 21.16
C SER A 562 10.61 -3.62 21.69
N GLY A 563 10.34 -4.63 20.87
CA GLY A 563 9.44 -5.74 21.20
C GLY A 563 7.95 -5.39 21.11
N GLN A 564 7.60 -4.15 20.78
CA GLN A 564 6.22 -3.69 20.62
C GLN A 564 6.03 -3.10 19.21
N GLN A 565 5.00 -3.57 18.51
CA GLN A 565 4.46 -2.93 17.31
C GLN A 565 3.04 -2.49 17.62
N VAL A 566 2.79 -1.19 17.63
CA VAL A 566 1.43 -0.68 17.64
C VAL A 566 0.96 -0.63 16.19
N VAL A 567 0.19 -1.62 15.79
CA VAL A 567 -0.38 -1.67 14.43
C VAL A 567 -1.76 -1.04 14.48
N ALA A 568 -1.81 0.29 14.38
CA ALA A 568 -3.07 1.02 14.35
C ALA A 568 -3.79 0.89 12.99
N CYS A 569 -3.02 0.87 11.89
CA CYS A 569 -3.49 0.78 10.53
C CYS A 569 -2.58 -0.14 9.71
N LEU A 570 -3.17 -0.88 8.80
CA LEU A 570 -2.50 -1.85 7.95
C LEU A 570 -3.09 -1.78 6.54
N ALA A 571 -2.25 -1.81 5.54
CA ALA A 571 -2.64 -1.91 4.14
C ALA A 571 -1.70 -2.83 3.38
N ALA A 572 -2.22 -3.53 2.37
CA ALA A 572 -1.44 -4.39 1.51
C ALA A 572 -1.94 -4.32 0.08
N GLN A 573 -1.03 -4.47 -0.87
CA GLN A 573 -1.33 -4.55 -2.29
C GLN A 573 -0.38 -5.55 -2.94
N ALA A 574 -0.91 -6.50 -3.71
CA ALA A 574 -0.10 -7.44 -4.47
C ALA A 574 0.24 -6.88 -5.86
N SER A 575 1.44 -7.19 -6.34
CA SER A 575 1.93 -6.83 -7.68
C SER A 575 1.79 -7.95 -8.71
N GLY A 576 1.49 -9.16 -8.28
CA GLY A 576 1.45 -10.37 -9.11
C GLY A 576 0.14 -10.62 -9.87
N ARG A 577 -0.64 -9.57 -10.18
CA ARG A 577 -1.97 -9.69 -10.82
C ARG A 577 -1.93 -9.90 -12.33
N GLU A 578 -0.81 -9.65 -12.96
CA GLU A 578 -0.68 -9.68 -14.41
C GLU A 578 -0.59 -11.14 -14.92
N SER A 579 -1.24 -11.42 -16.03
CA SER A 579 -1.08 -12.71 -16.70
C SER A 579 0.40 -12.86 -17.10
N GLY A 580 1.07 -13.86 -16.52
CA GLY A 580 2.50 -14.09 -16.77
C GLY A 580 3.44 -13.49 -15.72
N ALA A 581 2.94 -12.82 -14.67
CA ALA A 581 3.77 -12.40 -13.55
C ALA A 581 4.45 -13.58 -12.87
N THR A 582 5.78 -13.52 -12.79
CA THR A 582 6.61 -14.60 -12.22
C THR A 582 6.71 -14.54 -10.69
N ARG A 583 6.14 -13.51 -10.06
CA ARG A 583 6.24 -13.25 -8.61
C ARG A 583 4.93 -12.72 -8.06
N ASP A 584 4.55 -13.24 -6.91
CA ASP A 584 3.36 -12.85 -6.15
C ASP A 584 3.75 -11.96 -4.95
N ASP A 585 4.39 -10.83 -5.23
CA ASP A 585 4.81 -9.91 -4.18
C ASP A 585 3.64 -9.11 -3.64
N ALA A 586 3.64 -8.86 -2.35
CA ALA A 586 2.77 -7.88 -1.71
C ALA A 586 3.62 -6.85 -0.96
N LEU A 587 3.23 -5.59 -1.01
CA LEU A 587 3.77 -4.56 -0.13
C LEU A 587 2.81 -4.38 1.04
N LEU A 588 3.33 -4.63 2.24
CA LEU A 588 2.64 -4.35 3.49
C LEU A 588 3.11 -3.01 4.03
N VAL A 589 2.16 -2.21 4.47
CA VAL A 589 2.44 -0.92 5.11
C VAL A 589 1.64 -0.83 6.40
N TRP A 590 2.28 -0.41 7.47
CA TRP A 590 1.63 -0.28 8.77
C TRP A 590 2.19 0.89 9.57
N GLN A 591 1.41 1.33 10.51
CA GLN A 591 1.86 2.23 11.55
C GLN A 591 2.49 1.39 12.66
N GLY A 592 3.79 1.56 12.87
CA GLY A 592 4.55 0.87 13.91
C GLY A 592 5.03 1.85 14.97
N ASP A 593 5.23 1.36 16.17
CA ASP A 593 5.94 2.07 17.22
C ASP A 593 7.38 1.53 17.28
N ASN A 594 8.35 2.38 16.95
CA ASN A 594 9.77 2.07 17.09
C ASN A 594 10.36 2.61 18.41
N GLY A 595 9.50 2.97 19.37
CA GLY A 595 9.88 3.52 20.68
C GLY A 595 10.09 5.02 20.68
N THR A 596 9.97 5.73 19.55
CA THR A 596 10.18 7.18 19.46
C THR A 596 9.03 7.96 18.87
N ALA A 597 8.07 7.34 18.21
CA ALA A 597 6.79 7.88 17.74
C ALA A 597 6.18 6.97 16.65
N SER A 598 4.90 7.16 16.35
CA SER A 598 4.21 6.44 15.29
C SER A 598 4.89 6.64 13.92
N ALA A 599 5.81 5.76 13.59
CA ALA A 599 6.48 5.73 12.31
C ALA A 599 5.70 4.85 11.34
N LEU A 600 5.67 5.23 10.06
CA LEU A 600 5.23 4.31 9.03
C LEU A 600 6.35 3.33 8.71
N GLN A 601 5.97 2.08 8.53
CA GLN A 601 6.87 1.02 8.13
C GLN A 601 6.30 0.31 6.91
N ALA A 602 7.18 -0.18 6.06
CA ALA A 602 6.83 -0.98 4.90
C ALA A 602 7.70 -2.22 4.83
N GLN A 603 7.10 -3.33 4.44
CA GLN A 603 7.78 -4.59 4.18
C GLN A 603 7.23 -5.20 2.90
N ARG A 604 8.13 -5.58 2.02
CA ARG A 604 7.78 -6.41 0.90
C ARG A 604 7.67 -7.85 1.39
N TRP A 605 6.56 -8.47 1.07
CA TRP A 605 6.34 -9.88 1.27
C TRP A 605 6.33 -10.59 -0.06
N THR A 606 7.27 -11.51 -0.23
CA THR A 606 7.25 -12.48 -1.32
C THR A 606 6.88 -13.80 -0.67
N PRO A 607 5.71 -14.38 -1.01
CA PRO A 607 5.41 -15.72 -0.54
C PRO A 607 6.59 -16.63 -0.87
N ALA A 608 6.95 -17.49 0.05
CA ALA A 608 8.01 -18.48 -0.16
C ALA A 608 7.57 -19.57 -1.16
N ASP A 609 6.74 -19.18 -2.12
CA ASP A 609 6.21 -20.06 -3.15
C ASP A 609 7.28 -20.42 -4.16
N GLY A 610 7.30 -21.69 -4.54
CA GLY A 610 8.07 -22.12 -5.67
C GLY A 610 7.68 -21.35 -6.94
N ILE A 611 8.59 -21.24 -7.85
CA ILE A 611 8.37 -20.53 -9.12
C ILE A 611 7.48 -21.39 -10.00
N ALA A 612 6.30 -20.87 -10.38
CA ALA A 612 5.47 -21.47 -11.42
C ALA A 612 5.50 -20.58 -12.65
N THR A 613 6.13 -21.03 -13.71
CA THR A 613 6.28 -20.27 -14.96
C THR A 613 5.44 -20.91 -16.05
N GLN A 614 4.64 -20.13 -16.77
CA GLN A 614 3.94 -20.62 -17.95
C GLN A 614 4.97 -20.91 -19.06
N VAL A 615 4.99 -22.14 -19.55
CA VAL A 615 5.92 -22.60 -20.59
C VAL A 615 5.25 -22.89 -21.92
N ALA A 616 3.92 -23.03 -21.94
CA ALA A 616 3.13 -23.09 -23.16
C ALA A 616 1.72 -22.54 -22.93
N PRO A 617 1.10 -21.92 -23.95
CA PRO A 617 -0.30 -21.49 -23.86
C PRO A 617 -1.25 -22.69 -23.88
N GLY A 618 -2.48 -22.49 -23.42
CA GLY A 618 -3.58 -23.43 -23.61
C GLY A 618 -4.05 -23.48 -25.08
N CYS A 619 -4.85 -24.45 -25.40
CA CYS A 619 -5.44 -24.59 -26.75
C CYS A 619 -6.92 -24.97 -26.66
N GLY A 620 -7.61 -24.79 -27.79
CA GLY A 620 -9.06 -24.95 -27.87
C GLY A 620 -9.77 -23.61 -27.74
N GLY A 621 -11.08 -23.60 -27.86
CA GLY A 621 -11.88 -22.40 -27.62
C GLY A 621 -12.02 -22.01 -26.15
N LEU A 622 -11.28 -22.69 -25.27
CA LEU A 622 -11.37 -22.54 -23.81
C LEU A 622 -10.32 -21.60 -23.28
N THR A 623 -10.75 -20.73 -22.38
CA THR A 623 -9.90 -19.92 -21.53
C THR A 623 -9.42 -20.70 -20.30
N ALA A 624 -9.39 -22.05 -20.38
CA ALA A 624 -9.02 -22.88 -19.25
C ALA A 624 -7.55 -22.69 -18.88
N THR A 625 -7.29 -22.30 -17.66
CA THR A 625 -5.96 -21.99 -17.14
C THR A 625 -5.56 -22.91 -16.01
N ALA A 626 -4.35 -23.50 -16.12
CA ALA A 626 -3.69 -24.16 -15.00
C ALA A 626 -3.11 -23.09 -14.05
N VAL A 627 -3.32 -23.27 -12.77
CA VAL A 627 -2.81 -22.41 -11.71
C VAL A 627 -2.17 -23.28 -10.63
N ALA A 628 -1.08 -22.81 -10.04
CA ALA A 628 -0.43 -23.42 -8.90
C ALA A 628 -0.67 -22.56 -7.66
N GLU A 629 -1.54 -23.01 -6.75
CA GLU A 629 -1.77 -22.31 -5.46
C GLU A 629 -0.96 -22.98 -4.36
N CYS A 630 -0.49 -22.20 -3.39
CA CYS A 630 0.29 -22.69 -2.25
C CYS A 630 1.46 -23.58 -2.69
N ALA A 631 2.18 -23.18 -3.73
CA ALA A 631 3.16 -24.05 -4.34
C ALA A 631 4.46 -24.13 -3.53
N ASN A 632 4.88 -25.36 -3.22
CA ASN A 632 6.22 -25.85 -3.51
C ASN A 632 7.26 -25.71 -2.41
N HIS A 633 6.88 -25.79 -1.15
CA HIS A 633 7.84 -26.11 -0.11
C HIS A 633 8.03 -27.61 0.06
N GLN A 634 9.28 -28.01 0.37
CA GLN A 634 9.55 -29.38 0.80
C GLN A 634 8.69 -29.74 2.03
N GLY A 635 8.02 -30.87 1.98
CA GLY A 635 7.15 -31.35 3.04
C GLY A 635 5.72 -30.79 3.00
N SER A 636 5.38 -29.97 2.00
CA SER A 636 4.06 -29.35 1.82
C SER A 636 3.17 -30.08 0.82
N SER A 637 1.97 -29.57 0.63
CA SER A 637 1.08 -29.99 -0.45
C SER A 637 0.86 -28.86 -1.42
N HIS A 638 1.12 -29.11 -2.69
CA HIS A 638 0.83 -28.21 -3.79
C HIS A 638 -0.60 -28.40 -4.27
N LEU A 639 -1.34 -27.32 -4.42
CA LEU A 639 -2.67 -27.35 -5.02
C LEU A 639 -2.59 -27.00 -6.51
N ALA A 640 -2.68 -28.01 -7.37
CA ALA A 640 -2.83 -27.81 -8.80
C ALA A 640 -4.30 -27.53 -9.12
N LEU A 641 -4.58 -26.39 -9.73
CA LEU A 641 -5.91 -25.94 -10.09
C LEU A 641 -6.07 -25.83 -11.59
N LEU A 642 -7.27 -26.17 -12.05
CA LEU A 642 -7.79 -25.81 -13.38
C LEU A 642 -8.90 -24.78 -13.17
N ARG A 643 -8.86 -23.68 -13.89
CA ARG A 643 -9.87 -22.62 -13.87
C ARG A 643 -10.48 -22.43 -15.25
N ASN A 644 -11.69 -21.86 -15.27
CA ASN A 644 -12.39 -21.47 -16.49
C ASN A 644 -12.68 -22.61 -17.47
N ALA A 645 -12.72 -23.85 -17.02
CA ALA A 645 -13.13 -24.99 -17.83
C ALA A 645 -14.68 -25.08 -17.94
N PRO A 646 -15.26 -25.82 -18.92
CA PRO A 646 -16.70 -26.05 -18.96
C PRO A 646 -17.20 -26.72 -17.68
N VAL A 647 -18.40 -26.32 -17.21
CA VAL A 647 -19.02 -26.93 -16.02
C VAL A 647 -19.30 -28.39 -16.24
N GLY A 648 -18.89 -29.24 -15.29
CA GLY A 648 -19.08 -30.70 -15.38
C GLY A 648 -18.18 -31.41 -16.38
N ALA A 649 -17.23 -30.73 -17.02
CA ALA A 649 -16.26 -31.31 -17.90
C ALA A 649 -15.37 -32.29 -17.14
N THR A 650 -15.10 -33.44 -17.73
CA THR A 650 -14.15 -34.41 -17.18
C THR A 650 -12.73 -33.93 -17.48
N SER A 651 -11.89 -33.85 -16.43
CA SER A 651 -10.53 -33.37 -16.57
C SER A 651 -9.50 -34.26 -15.89
N TRP A 652 -8.28 -34.22 -16.40
CA TRP A 652 -7.13 -34.96 -15.87
C TRP A 652 -5.95 -34.01 -15.74
N LEU A 653 -5.22 -34.14 -14.64
CA LEU A 653 -3.96 -33.43 -14.43
C LEU A 653 -2.80 -34.34 -14.84
N LEU A 654 -1.95 -33.82 -15.71
CA LEU A 654 -0.68 -34.42 -16.10
C LEU A 654 0.45 -33.75 -15.35
N ILE A 655 1.33 -34.54 -14.74
CA ILE A 655 2.58 -34.07 -14.10
C ILE A 655 3.73 -34.90 -14.65
N GLY A 656 4.71 -34.25 -15.26
CA GLY A 656 5.92 -34.89 -15.79
C GLY A 656 7.18 -34.16 -15.37
N PHE A 657 8.27 -34.88 -15.19
CA PHE A 657 9.57 -34.28 -14.82
C PHE A 657 10.41 -33.91 -16.04
N GLU A 658 9.99 -34.37 -17.24
CA GLU A 658 10.65 -34.07 -18.50
C GLU A 658 9.73 -33.27 -19.43
N ARG A 659 10.33 -32.33 -20.18
CA ARG A 659 9.65 -31.51 -21.17
C ARG A 659 9.87 -32.11 -22.57
N ARG A 660 8.77 -32.29 -23.34
CA ARG A 660 8.85 -32.79 -24.70
C ARG A 660 8.29 -31.89 -25.77
N ASP A 661 7.34 -31.03 -25.45
CA ASP A 661 6.64 -30.14 -26.40
C ASP A 661 6.05 -30.93 -27.61
N ALA A 662 5.29 -31.96 -27.31
CA ALA A 662 4.69 -32.80 -28.36
C ALA A 662 3.56 -32.01 -29.05
N THR A 663 3.75 -31.73 -30.35
CA THR A 663 2.75 -31.10 -31.21
C THR A 663 1.96 -32.23 -31.92
N GLY A 664 0.92 -32.73 -31.29
CA GLY A 664 0.11 -33.81 -31.86
C GLY A 664 -1.25 -33.41 -32.40
N CYS A 665 -1.71 -32.19 -32.06
CA CYS A 665 -3.10 -31.78 -32.25
C CYS A 665 -3.25 -30.31 -32.65
N GLY A 666 -2.87 -29.98 -33.90
CA GLY A 666 -2.99 -28.60 -34.35
C GLY A 666 -2.13 -27.61 -33.52
N PRO A 667 -2.70 -26.51 -33.03
CA PRO A 667 -1.94 -25.54 -32.23
C PRO A 667 -1.64 -25.99 -30.80
N CYS A 668 -2.15 -27.14 -30.37
CA CYS A 668 -2.00 -27.64 -29.01
C CYS A 668 -0.62 -28.22 -28.75
N VAL A 669 0.04 -27.80 -27.71
CA VAL A 669 1.33 -28.32 -27.28
C VAL A 669 1.16 -29.07 -25.96
N LEU A 670 1.41 -30.37 -25.97
CA LEU A 670 1.49 -31.18 -24.77
C LEU A 670 2.94 -31.12 -24.26
N VAL A 671 3.13 -30.46 -23.13
CA VAL A 671 4.47 -30.17 -22.59
C VAL A 671 5.07 -31.32 -21.80
N PRO A 672 4.36 -31.99 -20.87
CA PRO A 672 4.95 -33.14 -20.16
C PRO A 672 5.21 -34.34 -21.08
N GLU A 673 6.37 -34.99 -20.90
CA GLU A 673 6.66 -36.26 -21.58
C GLU A 673 5.77 -37.39 -21.02
N LEU A 674 4.90 -37.92 -21.84
CA LEU A 674 3.88 -38.90 -21.41
C LEU A 674 4.44 -40.17 -20.78
N SER A 675 5.56 -40.64 -21.29
CA SER A 675 6.17 -41.90 -20.84
C SER A 675 6.71 -41.83 -19.40
N THR A 676 6.97 -40.64 -18.91
CA THR A 676 7.47 -40.36 -17.56
C THR A 676 6.49 -39.55 -16.70
N SER A 677 5.23 -39.34 -17.21
CA SER A 677 4.23 -38.53 -16.52
C SER A 677 3.32 -39.34 -15.64
N PHE A 678 2.88 -38.71 -14.56
CA PHE A 678 1.76 -39.17 -13.74
C PHE A 678 0.46 -38.51 -14.21
N VAL A 679 -0.61 -39.31 -14.23
CA VAL A 679 -1.96 -38.83 -14.57
C VAL A 679 -2.85 -38.96 -13.38
N PHE A 680 -3.43 -37.82 -12.97
CA PHE A 680 -4.38 -37.73 -11.88
C PHE A 680 -5.79 -37.47 -12.42
N GLY A 681 -6.76 -38.21 -11.96
CA GLY A 681 -8.14 -38.07 -12.41
C GLY A 681 -8.76 -39.41 -12.86
N PRO A 682 -9.94 -39.40 -13.44
CA PRO A 682 -10.70 -38.22 -13.83
C PRO A 682 -11.31 -37.43 -12.65
N THR A 683 -11.45 -36.16 -12.83
CA THR A 683 -12.21 -35.27 -11.93
C THR A 683 -13.16 -34.40 -12.76
N ALA A 684 -14.38 -34.20 -12.25
CA ALA A 684 -15.32 -33.27 -12.89
C ALA A 684 -15.07 -31.84 -12.44
N THR A 685 -15.14 -30.91 -13.39
CA THR A 685 -15.13 -29.49 -13.03
C THR A 685 -16.40 -29.12 -12.26
N ASP A 686 -16.25 -28.35 -11.23
CA ASP A 686 -17.34 -27.90 -10.36
C ASP A 686 -18.24 -26.84 -11.04
N ALA A 687 -19.25 -26.39 -10.29
CA ALA A 687 -20.15 -25.33 -10.75
C ALA A 687 -19.44 -23.97 -10.97
N TYR A 688 -18.25 -23.81 -10.44
CA TYR A 688 -17.38 -22.63 -10.60
C TYR A 688 -16.39 -22.79 -11.75
N ARG A 689 -16.52 -23.86 -12.54
CA ARG A 689 -15.67 -24.16 -13.69
C ARG A 689 -14.23 -24.52 -13.30
N ASN A 690 -14.02 -25.08 -12.10
CA ASN A 690 -12.70 -25.47 -11.60
C ASN A 690 -12.60 -26.96 -11.34
N ALA A 691 -11.40 -27.48 -11.41
CA ALA A 691 -11.00 -28.77 -10.86
C ALA A 691 -9.69 -28.61 -10.09
N SER A 692 -9.43 -29.43 -9.09
CA SER A 692 -8.22 -29.35 -8.29
C SER A 692 -7.69 -30.70 -7.87
N TRP A 693 -6.37 -30.78 -7.70
CA TRP A 693 -5.66 -31.90 -7.10
C TRP A 693 -4.62 -31.38 -6.11
N SER A 694 -4.58 -32.00 -4.92
CA SER A 694 -3.51 -31.75 -3.93
C SER A 694 -2.38 -32.74 -4.17
N ILE A 695 -1.18 -32.24 -4.38
CA ILE A 695 0.00 -33.03 -4.70
C ILE A 695 0.96 -32.90 -3.53
N PRO A 696 1.20 -33.98 -2.76
CA PRO A 696 2.15 -33.94 -1.67
C PRO A 696 3.58 -33.82 -2.20
N ILE A 697 4.36 -32.91 -1.65
CA ILE A 697 5.79 -32.72 -1.96
C ILE A 697 6.60 -33.36 -0.82
N ALA A 698 7.52 -34.27 -1.19
CA ALA A 698 8.35 -34.93 -0.20
C ALA A 698 9.18 -33.92 0.61
N GLY A 699 9.33 -34.18 1.92
CA GLY A 699 10.25 -33.43 2.77
C GLY A 699 11.71 -33.82 2.50
N GLY A 700 12.61 -32.84 2.57
CA GLY A 700 14.07 -33.06 2.47
C GLY A 700 14.73 -32.14 1.42
N SER A 701 15.93 -31.68 1.71
CA SER A 701 16.69 -30.77 0.83
C SER A 701 16.99 -31.33 -0.56
N GLN A 702 16.77 -32.60 -0.78
CA GLN A 702 17.00 -33.26 -2.08
C GLN A 702 15.97 -32.86 -3.16
N VAL A 703 14.80 -32.38 -2.76
CA VAL A 703 13.76 -31.94 -3.69
C VAL A 703 13.83 -30.44 -4.01
N ILE A 704 14.64 -29.69 -3.27
CA ILE A 704 14.82 -28.24 -3.51
C ILE A 704 15.51 -28.02 -4.87
N GLY A 705 14.92 -27.15 -5.70
CA GLY A 705 15.40 -26.85 -7.04
C GLY A 705 14.91 -27.84 -8.10
N LEU A 706 14.23 -28.92 -7.74
CA LEU A 706 13.59 -29.80 -8.71
C LEU A 706 12.42 -29.08 -9.39
N SER A 707 12.31 -29.25 -10.68
CA SER A 707 11.21 -28.73 -11.47
C SER A 707 10.39 -29.87 -12.07
N TYR A 708 9.10 -29.64 -12.16
CA TYR A 708 8.18 -30.51 -12.87
C TYR A 708 7.22 -29.68 -13.74
N TYR A 709 6.60 -30.31 -14.72
CA TYR A 709 5.65 -29.70 -15.63
C TYR A 709 4.25 -30.18 -15.29
N GLN A 710 3.29 -29.25 -15.19
CA GLN A 710 1.88 -29.59 -15.02
C GLN A 710 1.04 -29.01 -16.15
N GLN A 711 0.07 -29.78 -16.58
CA GLN A 711 -0.90 -29.39 -17.61
C GLN A 711 -2.19 -30.17 -17.42
N TRP A 712 -3.32 -29.51 -17.66
CA TRP A 712 -4.62 -30.19 -17.60
C TRP A 712 -5.13 -30.57 -18.97
N LEU A 713 -5.69 -31.77 -19.06
CA LEU A 713 -6.52 -32.24 -20.15
C LEU A 713 -7.98 -32.03 -19.75
N VAL A 714 -8.77 -31.40 -20.61
CA VAL A 714 -10.19 -31.16 -20.39
C VAL A 714 -10.97 -31.78 -21.52
N GLN A 715 -11.89 -32.70 -21.20
CA GLN A 715 -12.74 -33.30 -22.20
C GLN A 715 -13.81 -32.28 -22.62
N ASP A 716 -13.74 -31.88 -23.90
CA ASP A 716 -14.76 -31.07 -24.54
C ASP A 716 -15.29 -31.85 -25.78
N THR A 717 -16.60 -32.11 -25.76
CA THR A 717 -17.27 -32.79 -26.84
C THR A 717 -17.88 -31.84 -27.87
N ALA A 718 -17.93 -30.54 -27.59
CA ALA A 718 -18.58 -29.56 -28.46
C ALA A 718 -17.61 -28.96 -29.49
N THR A 719 -16.47 -28.43 -29.05
CA THR A 719 -15.47 -27.78 -29.91
C THR A 719 -14.04 -28.06 -29.44
N PRO A 720 -13.60 -29.34 -29.45
CA PRO A 720 -12.31 -29.68 -28.90
C PRO A 720 -11.16 -29.06 -29.69
N GLY A 721 -10.17 -28.50 -29.01
CA GLY A 721 -8.94 -28.00 -29.65
C GLY A 721 -8.10 -29.10 -30.23
N CYS A 722 -8.31 -30.33 -29.76
CA CYS A 722 -7.77 -31.56 -30.31
C CYS A 722 -8.92 -32.49 -30.79
N PRO A 723 -9.49 -32.26 -31.95
CA PRO A 723 -10.68 -33.01 -32.46
C PRO A 723 -10.48 -34.53 -32.50
N ALA A 724 -9.26 -34.98 -32.76
CA ALA A 724 -8.95 -36.40 -32.83
C ALA A 724 -9.12 -37.13 -31.48
N PHE A 725 -9.03 -36.43 -30.38
CA PHE A 725 -9.08 -36.98 -29.03
C PHE A 725 -10.19 -36.39 -28.16
N GLN A 726 -10.91 -35.38 -28.67
CA GLN A 726 -11.96 -34.68 -27.93
C GLN A 726 -11.49 -34.00 -26.61
N PHE A 727 -10.27 -33.50 -26.61
CA PHE A 727 -9.67 -32.81 -25.48
C PHE A 727 -9.20 -31.41 -25.83
N ASP A 728 -9.27 -30.53 -24.84
CA ASP A 728 -8.55 -29.28 -24.79
C ASP A 728 -7.39 -29.38 -23.81
N LEU A 729 -6.37 -28.57 -24.03
CA LEU A 729 -5.23 -28.47 -23.13
C LEU A 729 -5.24 -27.09 -22.42
N SER A 730 -5.07 -27.07 -21.10
CA SER A 730 -4.74 -25.85 -20.42
C SER A 730 -3.36 -25.34 -20.84
N ASN A 731 -3.01 -24.09 -20.43
CA ASN A 731 -1.61 -23.68 -20.40
C ASN A 731 -0.79 -24.68 -19.57
N ALA A 732 0.48 -24.86 -19.93
CA ALA A 732 1.41 -25.68 -19.17
C ALA A 732 2.26 -24.81 -18.25
N LEU A 733 2.44 -25.25 -17.02
CA LEU A 733 3.29 -24.61 -16.03
C LEU A 733 4.52 -25.47 -15.74
N GLN A 734 5.67 -24.85 -15.69
CA GLN A 734 6.86 -25.39 -15.03
C GLN A 734 6.85 -24.92 -13.58
N VAL A 735 6.89 -25.85 -12.66
CA VAL A 735 6.81 -25.62 -11.22
C VAL A 735 8.12 -26.06 -10.58
N THR A 736 8.79 -25.16 -9.87
CA THR A 736 10.08 -25.44 -9.20
C THR A 736 9.89 -25.42 -7.69
N ILE A 737 10.36 -26.47 -7.01
CA ILE A 737 10.28 -26.62 -5.54
C ILE A 737 11.38 -25.78 -4.88
N GLN A 738 11.02 -25.05 -3.82
CA GLN A 738 11.94 -24.26 -3.01
C GLN A 738 12.20 -24.85 -1.64
#